data_d83f10e78cce4eb7569bd540c194607f
#
_entry.id   d83f10e78cce4eb7569bd540c194607f
#
_cell.length_a   1.000
_cell.length_b   1.000
_cell.length_c   1.000
_cell.angle_alpha   90.00
_cell.angle_beta   90.00
_cell.angle_gamma   90.00
#
_symmetry.space_group_name_H-M   'P 1'
#
loop_
_entity.id
_entity.type
_entity.pdbx_description
1 polymer ?
#
loop_
_entity_poly.entity_id
_entity_poly.type
_entity_poly.pdbx_seq_one_letter_code
_entity_poly.pdbx_strand_id
1 'polypeptide(L)'
;MTPQDLVQRKHYYAIVDEVDSVLIDDARTPLIISGPVAKGDDQLFNDYKSNVEKVVNAQRRLVTQILADAKEKLASEDKDVRKEGALLLFRAFKGLPKNSALIKFLSQEGMKNVLLETEAYYLQDNSREMPVVTDPLYFIIDEKNRSVELTDKGIDELTGKANDPTFFVLPDIAAELSQLETITDKAERQAKKDEAMQNYAIKSERVHTVTQLLKAYTLFEKDVEYVIDDNKIKIVDEQTGRIMEGRRYSDGLHQAIEAKEGVKVEAATQTFATITLQNYFRMYHKLAGMTGTAETEAGEFWDIYKLDVVTIPTNRPIARIDMNDRVYRTKREKYKAVIDEIIRLHEIGRPVLVGTTSVEISELLSRMLKMAHIDHKVLNAKYHQQEAEIVAFAGLPGAVTIATNMAGRGTDIKLPAEVKAMQDTGVEKGKEIGGLAIIGTERHESRRVDRQLRGRAGRQGDPGSSVFYVSFEDQLMRLFATDRVMKMIDRLGLEEGEMIESGMVTRAIENAQKRVEENNFGIRKRLLEYDDVMNKQRTYIYARRHHALIGERVGIDLENMLWDVVENLVNTYDQPTDYDDLSMELMKIFTIEMPFDEATFASLSNEDRITRIHEAITEARERRSEQIAAVAMPVIKDWVENRGAQGKIAVPITDGKRIFNIVCDINEAYRTECKSIVKEWHKTILLVTIDELWKEHLRELDQLRQSVQNASYEQKDPLVIYKVESFHLFEGMLNRLNEKTMSALMRGQIFVQPPRQQAPADGTVAGGAQDNKASQPEVKQAMPERQTDYTRYRTSRAENPGEDNRRAASAPQGHQAPPQPTVVGPKVGRNDPCPCGSGKKYKNCHGKGL
;
A
#
# COMPACT_ATOMS: atom_id res chain seq x y z
N MET A 1 -21.46 -1.46 -13.99
CA MET A 1 -21.68 -1.48 -12.52
C MET A 1 -23.11 -1.08 -12.21
N THR A 2 -23.75 -1.81 -11.33
CA THR A 2 -25.10 -1.53 -10.82
C THR A 2 -25.03 -1.28 -9.30
N PRO A 3 -26.04 -0.65 -8.68
CA PRO A 3 -26.07 -0.48 -7.24
C PRO A 3 -26.00 -1.79 -6.45
N GLN A 4 -26.36 -2.92 -7.09
CA GLN A 4 -26.31 -4.25 -6.49
C GLN A 4 -24.89 -4.82 -6.38
N ASP A 5 -23.94 -4.28 -7.16
CA ASP A 5 -22.53 -4.67 -7.13
C ASP A 5 -21.78 -4.04 -5.94
N LEU A 6 -22.42 -3.16 -5.16
CA LEU A 6 -21.85 -2.56 -3.97
C LEU A 6 -21.80 -3.59 -2.84
N VAL A 7 -20.59 -3.98 -2.43
CA VAL A 7 -20.36 -4.95 -1.34
C VAL A 7 -20.42 -4.30 0.04
N GLN A 8 -20.11 -3.01 0.15
CA GLN A 8 -20.23 -2.24 1.39
C GLN A 8 -21.25 -1.11 1.22
N ARG A 9 -21.92 -0.80 2.32
CA ARG A 9 -22.91 0.27 2.38
C ARG A 9 -22.42 1.39 3.31
N LYS A 10 -23.25 1.83 4.31
CA LYS A 10 -22.87 2.86 5.27
C LYS A 10 -21.93 2.29 6.34
N HIS A 11 -20.86 3.03 6.65
CA HIS A 11 -19.88 2.69 7.69
C HIS A 11 -20.39 3.21 9.04
N TYR A 12 -21.25 2.44 9.70
CA TYR A 12 -21.91 2.93 10.93
C TYR A 12 -21.12 2.59 12.19
N TYR A 13 -20.82 1.30 12.42
CA TYR A 13 -20.13 0.81 13.60
C TYR A 13 -19.19 -0.32 13.26
N ALA A 14 -17.97 -0.26 13.79
CA ALA A 14 -17.00 -1.35 13.72
C ALA A 14 -16.42 -1.65 15.10
N ILE A 15 -16.33 -2.94 15.42
CA ILE A 15 -15.52 -3.47 16.53
C ILE A 15 -14.36 -4.26 15.90
N VAL A 16 -13.12 -3.85 16.20
CA VAL A 16 -11.92 -4.46 15.65
C VAL A 16 -11.28 -5.32 16.72
N ASP A 17 -11.28 -6.62 16.53
CA ASP A 17 -10.54 -7.54 17.39
C ASP A 17 -9.05 -7.50 17.04
N GLU A 18 -8.18 -7.67 18.04
CA GLU A 18 -6.74 -7.49 17.88
C GLU A 18 -6.41 -6.14 17.20
N VAL A 19 -7.03 -5.08 17.71
CA VAL A 19 -7.06 -3.74 17.12
C VAL A 19 -5.68 -3.13 16.88
N ASP A 20 -4.72 -3.48 17.68
CA ASP A 20 -3.32 -3.03 17.55
C ASP A 20 -2.65 -3.59 16.28
N SER A 21 -2.95 -4.83 15.88
CA SER A 21 -2.45 -5.33 14.60
C SER A 21 -3.04 -4.58 13.42
N VAL A 22 -4.34 -4.37 13.42
CA VAL A 22 -5.03 -3.75 12.27
C VAL A 22 -4.74 -2.25 12.18
N LEU A 23 -4.83 -1.53 13.32
CA LEU A 23 -4.74 -0.06 13.31
C LEU A 23 -3.31 0.48 13.50
N ILE A 24 -2.36 -0.34 13.92
CA ILE A 24 -0.96 0.07 14.10
C ILE A 24 -0.05 -0.67 13.12
N ASP A 25 0.00 -2.03 13.18
CA ASP A 25 0.93 -2.80 12.36
C ASP A 25 0.59 -2.74 10.87
N ASP A 26 -0.60 -3.16 10.50
CA ASP A 26 -1.08 -3.16 9.13
C ASP A 26 -1.23 -1.75 8.56
N ALA A 27 -1.36 -0.74 9.45
CA ALA A 27 -1.56 0.65 9.06
C ALA A 27 -0.30 1.34 8.48
N ARG A 28 0.79 0.63 8.31
CA ARG A 28 1.98 1.08 7.56
C ARG A 28 1.77 1.03 6.06
N THR A 29 0.83 0.21 5.58
CA THR A 29 0.54 0.02 4.16
C THR A 29 -0.92 0.34 3.86
N PRO A 30 -1.22 1.05 2.75
CA PRO A 30 -2.59 1.32 2.36
C PRO A 30 -3.29 0.04 1.86
N LEU A 31 -4.61 0.07 1.86
CA LEU A 31 -5.44 -0.87 1.11
C LEU A 31 -5.40 -0.46 -0.37
N ILE A 32 -5.02 -1.38 -1.24
CA ILE A 32 -4.87 -1.10 -2.67
C ILE A 32 -5.70 -2.12 -3.46
N ILE A 33 -6.47 -1.62 -4.41
CA ILE A 33 -7.09 -2.42 -5.47
C ILE A 33 -6.34 -2.12 -6.74
N SER A 34 -5.68 -3.13 -7.30
CA SER A 34 -4.90 -3.00 -8.53
C SER A 34 -5.24 -4.11 -9.52
N GLY A 35 -4.92 -3.89 -10.77
CA GLY A 35 -5.06 -4.88 -11.82
C GLY A 35 -3.91 -4.80 -12.82
N PRO A 36 -3.68 -5.86 -13.62
CA PRO A 36 -2.61 -5.88 -14.61
C PRO A 36 -2.85 -4.85 -15.72
N VAL A 37 -1.80 -4.16 -16.11
CA VAL A 37 -1.80 -3.31 -17.31
C VAL A 37 -1.57 -4.20 -18.54
N ALA A 38 -2.37 -4.01 -19.59
CA ALA A 38 -2.17 -4.72 -20.83
C ALA A 38 -0.92 -4.15 -21.55
N LYS A 39 0.19 -4.84 -21.45
CA LYS A 39 1.51 -4.53 -22.01
C LYS A 39 2.20 -3.27 -21.46
N GLY A 40 3.27 -3.48 -20.76
CA GLY A 40 4.31 -2.51 -20.39
C GLY A 40 5.57 -3.26 -20.04
N ASP A 41 6.63 -2.82 -20.36
CA ASP A 41 8.05 -2.80 -19.99
C ASP A 41 8.63 -3.93 -19.07
N ASP A 42 8.03 -5.11 -19.07
CA ASP A 42 8.49 -6.28 -18.29
C ASP A 42 9.94 -6.70 -18.64
N GLN A 43 10.46 -6.22 -19.77
CA GLN A 43 11.80 -6.59 -20.25
C GLN A 43 12.92 -5.78 -19.62
N LEU A 44 12.70 -4.51 -19.25
CA LEU A 44 13.76 -3.62 -18.75
C LEU A 44 14.45 -4.16 -17.47
N PHE A 45 13.71 -4.77 -16.56
CA PHE A 45 14.27 -5.35 -15.34
C PHE A 45 15.25 -6.50 -15.68
N ASN A 46 14.92 -7.34 -16.65
CA ASN A 46 15.79 -8.42 -17.09
C ASN A 46 16.99 -7.90 -17.87
N ASP A 47 16.82 -6.84 -18.69
CA ASP A 47 17.87 -6.26 -19.51
C ASP A 47 18.96 -5.61 -18.65
N TYR A 48 18.60 -4.91 -17.57
CA TYR A 48 19.57 -4.25 -16.68
C TYR A 48 20.04 -5.10 -15.51
N LYS A 49 19.45 -6.27 -15.25
CA LYS A 49 19.84 -7.19 -14.17
C LYS A 49 21.34 -7.45 -14.15
N SER A 50 21.90 -7.86 -15.30
CA SER A 50 23.32 -8.20 -15.41
C SER A 50 24.24 -7.01 -15.11
N ASN A 51 23.85 -5.79 -15.48
CA ASN A 51 24.64 -4.58 -15.22
C ASN A 51 24.63 -4.24 -13.71
N VAL A 52 23.44 -4.33 -13.09
CA VAL A 52 23.30 -4.09 -11.65
C VAL A 52 24.06 -5.15 -10.84
N GLU A 53 24.02 -6.42 -11.23
CA GLU A 53 24.82 -7.48 -10.59
C GLU A 53 26.31 -7.20 -10.62
N LYS A 54 26.85 -6.67 -11.73
CA LYS A 54 28.25 -6.28 -11.84
C LYS A 54 28.60 -5.19 -10.82
N VAL A 55 27.79 -4.13 -10.73
CA VAL A 55 27.98 -3.03 -9.79
C VAL A 55 27.89 -3.50 -8.34
N VAL A 56 26.91 -4.33 -8.00
CA VAL A 56 26.76 -4.90 -6.66
C VAL A 56 27.97 -5.77 -6.29
N ASN A 57 28.47 -6.59 -7.23
CA ASN A 57 29.64 -7.42 -6.99
C ASN A 57 30.93 -6.59 -6.90
N ALA A 58 31.06 -5.51 -7.67
CA ALA A 58 32.18 -4.56 -7.58
C ALA A 58 32.18 -3.88 -6.20
N GLN A 59 31.01 -3.41 -5.73
CA GLN A 59 30.86 -2.84 -4.39
C GLN A 59 31.23 -3.84 -3.29
N ARG A 60 30.77 -5.09 -3.38
CA ARG A 60 31.11 -6.13 -2.39
C ARG A 60 32.61 -6.36 -2.29
N ARG A 61 33.33 -6.43 -3.43
CA ARG A 61 34.80 -6.58 -3.46
C ARG A 61 35.50 -5.37 -2.85
N LEU A 62 35.05 -4.16 -3.25
CA LEU A 62 35.59 -2.90 -2.75
C LEU A 62 35.42 -2.77 -1.23
N VAL A 63 34.22 -3.02 -0.71
CA VAL A 63 33.94 -2.93 0.74
C VAL A 63 34.71 -4.00 1.52
N THR A 64 34.92 -5.19 0.96
CA THR A 64 35.74 -6.24 1.60
C THR A 64 37.18 -5.78 1.75
N GLN A 65 37.77 -5.16 0.73
CA GLN A 65 39.12 -4.61 0.78
C GLN A 65 39.19 -3.43 1.76
N ILE A 66 38.27 -2.45 1.65
CA ILE A 66 38.20 -1.28 2.54
C ILE A 66 38.11 -1.74 4.01
N LEU A 67 37.34 -2.78 4.30
CA LEU A 67 37.19 -3.29 5.65
C LEU A 67 38.49 -3.98 6.16
N ALA A 68 39.23 -4.63 5.29
CA ALA A 68 40.53 -5.21 5.65
C ALA A 68 41.53 -4.10 6.00
N ASP A 69 41.62 -3.08 5.13
CA ASP A 69 42.49 -1.90 5.35
C ASP A 69 42.11 -1.13 6.60
N ALA A 70 40.78 -0.97 6.86
CA ALA A 70 40.26 -0.33 8.05
C ALA A 70 40.72 -1.06 9.33
N LYS A 71 40.66 -2.39 9.34
CA LYS A 71 41.06 -3.19 10.50
C LYS A 71 42.55 -3.04 10.81
N GLU A 72 43.41 -3.08 9.77
CA GLU A 72 44.85 -2.91 9.92
C GLU A 72 45.18 -1.53 10.48
N LYS A 73 44.60 -0.46 9.89
CA LYS A 73 44.85 0.93 10.30
C LYS A 73 44.32 1.26 11.68
N LEU A 74 43.16 0.70 12.07
CA LEU A 74 42.59 0.90 13.40
C LEU A 74 43.41 0.17 14.51
N ALA A 75 44.17 -0.84 14.17
CA ALA A 75 45.09 -1.53 15.09
C ALA A 75 46.40 -0.76 15.35
N SER A 76 46.71 0.26 14.55
CA SER A 76 47.91 1.10 14.69
C SER A 76 47.83 2.00 15.94
N GLU A 77 48.99 2.27 16.55
CA GLU A 77 49.13 3.23 17.65
C GLU A 77 49.16 4.70 17.17
N ASP A 78 49.47 4.94 15.89
CA ASP A 78 49.49 6.27 15.28
C ASP A 78 48.09 6.82 15.12
N LYS A 79 47.86 8.03 15.67
CA LYS A 79 46.56 8.71 15.68
C LYS A 79 46.04 9.07 14.28
N ASP A 80 46.94 9.42 13.36
CA ASP A 80 46.54 9.86 12.02
C ASP A 80 46.19 8.62 11.18
N VAL A 81 46.94 7.53 11.32
CA VAL A 81 46.61 6.23 10.71
C VAL A 81 45.25 5.70 11.23
N ARG A 82 44.99 5.84 12.52
CA ARG A 82 43.68 5.46 13.11
C ARG A 82 42.54 6.30 12.59
N LYS A 83 42.73 7.62 12.38
CA LYS A 83 41.68 8.46 11.77
C LYS A 83 41.34 8.00 10.33
N GLU A 84 42.40 7.68 9.55
CA GLU A 84 42.18 7.12 8.21
C GLU A 84 41.47 5.76 8.28
N GLY A 85 41.83 4.89 9.23
CA GLY A 85 41.08 3.65 9.49
C GLY A 85 39.63 3.87 9.86
N ALA A 86 39.33 4.92 10.66
CA ALA A 86 37.95 5.28 11.02
C ALA A 86 37.13 5.78 9.82
N LEU A 87 37.73 6.58 8.93
CA LEU A 87 37.13 6.98 7.66
C LEU A 87 36.79 5.74 6.80
N LEU A 88 37.73 4.82 6.66
CA LEU A 88 37.55 3.59 5.88
C LEU A 88 36.43 2.71 6.50
N LEU A 89 36.35 2.63 7.83
CA LEU A 89 35.28 1.92 8.52
C LEU A 89 33.90 2.54 8.22
N PHE A 90 33.80 3.88 8.28
CA PHE A 90 32.57 4.59 7.97
C PHE A 90 32.19 4.46 6.50
N ARG A 91 33.15 4.52 5.60
CA ARG A 91 32.96 4.25 4.17
C ARG A 91 32.41 2.83 3.93
N ALA A 92 32.99 1.80 4.56
CA ALA A 92 32.50 0.43 4.48
C ALA A 92 31.04 0.31 4.98
N PHE A 93 30.70 1.03 6.06
CA PHE A 93 29.36 1.06 6.62
C PHE A 93 28.34 1.73 5.67
N LYS A 94 28.69 2.86 5.04
CA LYS A 94 27.84 3.52 4.03
C LYS A 94 27.69 2.66 2.76
N GLY A 95 28.70 1.87 2.40
CA GLY A 95 28.68 1.02 1.22
C GLY A 95 27.83 -0.26 1.34
N LEU A 96 27.98 -1.01 2.45
CA LEU A 96 27.28 -2.28 2.70
C LEU A 96 27.05 -2.49 4.21
N PRO A 97 26.08 -1.83 4.82
CA PRO A 97 25.84 -1.89 6.28
C PRO A 97 25.45 -3.28 6.79
N LYS A 98 24.81 -4.12 5.96
CA LYS A 98 24.44 -5.52 6.30
C LYS A 98 25.60 -6.54 6.07
N ASN A 99 26.81 -6.11 5.73
CA ASN A 99 27.94 -7.02 5.56
C ASN A 99 28.29 -7.74 6.87
N SER A 100 28.24 -9.06 6.89
CA SER A 100 28.45 -9.87 8.09
C SER A 100 29.83 -9.69 8.72
N ALA A 101 30.90 -9.50 7.91
CA ALA A 101 32.25 -9.25 8.40
C ALA A 101 32.37 -7.86 9.04
N LEU A 102 31.67 -6.84 8.51
CA LEU A 102 31.59 -5.51 9.09
C LEU A 102 30.81 -5.53 10.40
N ILE A 103 29.66 -6.20 10.44
CA ILE A 103 28.83 -6.33 11.66
C ILE A 103 29.64 -7.00 12.77
N LYS A 104 30.33 -8.09 12.44
CA LYS A 104 31.22 -8.77 13.41
C LYS A 104 32.37 -7.88 13.89
N PHE A 105 32.90 -7.01 13.04
CA PHE A 105 33.96 -6.07 13.44
C PHE A 105 33.39 -4.96 14.33
N LEU A 106 32.23 -4.43 14.01
CA LEU A 106 31.54 -3.41 14.83
C LEU A 106 31.09 -3.93 16.20
N SER A 107 30.95 -5.24 16.39
CA SER A 107 30.64 -5.83 17.71
C SER A 107 31.86 -5.93 18.63
N GLN A 108 33.07 -5.62 18.14
CA GLN A 108 34.28 -5.52 18.97
C GLN A 108 34.26 -4.26 19.81
N GLU A 109 34.94 -4.31 20.95
CA GLU A 109 34.99 -3.22 21.92
C GLU A 109 35.47 -1.90 21.28
N GLY A 110 34.73 -0.81 21.50
CA GLY A 110 35.05 0.52 21.03
C GLY A 110 34.85 0.77 19.54
N MET A 111 34.69 -0.23 18.67
CA MET A 111 34.58 -0.05 17.22
C MET A 111 33.31 0.68 16.78
N LYS A 112 32.18 0.45 17.46
CA LYS A 112 30.95 1.15 17.20
C LYS A 112 31.03 2.63 17.60
N ASN A 113 31.73 2.95 18.70
CA ASN A 113 31.98 4.33 19.11
C ASN A 113 32.82 5.06 18.08
N VAL A 114 33.87 4.44 17.55
CA VAL A 114 34.70 5.00 16.47
C VAL A 114 33.85 5.31 15.24
N LEU A 115 32.93 4.41 14.85
CA LEU A 115 32.02 4.64 13.74
C LEU A 115 31.10 5.85 14.00
N LEU A 116 30.46 5.94 15.17
CA LEU A 116 29.54 7.01 15.52
C LEU A 116 30.23 8.39 15.63
N GLU A 117 31.42 8.44 16.22
CA GLU A 117 32.23 9.66 16.28
C GLU A 117 32.64 10.12 14.88
N THR A 118 32.99 9.18 14.00
CA THR A 118 33.32 9.50 12.61
C THR A 118 32.12 9.96 11.83
N GLU A 119 30.97 9.31 11.98
CA GLU A 119 29.71 9.73 11.39
C GLU A 119 29.33 11.14 11.83
N ALA A 120 29.40 11.43 13.15
CA ALA A 120 29.10 12.75 13.68
C ALA A 120 30.04 13.83 13.10
N TYR A 121 31.31 13.52 12.87
CA TYR A 121 32.26 14.45 12.25
C TYR A 121 31.85 14.78 10.79
N TYR A 122 31.57 13.76 9.97
CA TYR A 122 31.23 13.99 8.55
C TYR A 122 29.82 14.52 8.33
N LEU A 123 28.93 14.47 9.34
CA LEU A 123 27.60 15.10 9.30
C LEU A 123 27.62 16.58 9.73
N GLN A 124 28.74 17.10 10.24
CA GLN A 124 28.87 18.52 10.59
C GLN A 124 28.80 19.39 9.32
N ASP A 125 28.53 20.67 9.48
CA ASP A 125 28.52 21.68 8.41
C ASP A 125 27.68 21.29 7.19
N ASN A 126 26.45 20.80 7.42
CA ASN A 126 25.55 20.31 6.37
C ASN A 126 26.15 19.20 5.50
N SER A 127 26.94 18.32 6.09
CA SER A 127 27.56 17.17 5.39
C SER A 127 28.50 17.56 4.25
N ARG A 128 29.14 18.72 4.31
CA ARG A 128 30.01 19.26 3.25
C ARG A 128 31.17 18.31 2.90
N GLU A 129 31.67 17.55 3.86
CA GLU A 129 32.77 16.60 3.66
C GLU A 129 32.33 15.17 3.37
N MET A 130 31.02 14.92 3.27
CA MET A 130 30.47 13.58 2.97
C MET A 130 30.97 13.01 1.64
N PRO A 131 31.21 13.79 0.56
CA PRO A 131 31.76 13.27 -0.69
C PRO A 131 33.07 12.51 -0.51
N VAL A 132 33.92 12.92 0.44
CA VAL A 132 35.16 12.20 0.76
C VAL A 132 34.90 10.74 1.16
N VAL A 133 33.78 10.50 1.82
CA VAL A 133 33.36 9.13 2.23
C VAL A 133 32.74 8.39 1.08
N THR A 134 31.88 9.05 0.29
CA THR A 134 30.92 8.43 -0.64
C THR A 134 31.43 8.27 -2.06
N ASP A 135 32.21 9.20 -2.60
CA ASP A 135 32.68 9.19 -3.99
C ASP A 135 33.47 7.92 -4.37
N PRO A 136 34.29 7.31 -3.48
CA PRO A 136 34.98 6.08 -3.81
C PRO A 136 34.09 4.85 -3.94
N LEU A 137 32.83 4.92 -3.47
CA LEU A 137 31.83 3.84 -3.54
C LEU A 137 31.13 3.86 -4.90
N TYR A 138 30.50 2.74 -5.28
CA TYR A 138 29.64 2.66 -6.46
C TYR A 138 28.20 3.07 -6.14
N PHE A 139 27.76 2.83 -4.93
CA PHE A 139 26.47 3.29 -4.40
C PHE A 139 26.52 3.39 -2.88
N ILE A 140 25.57 4.12 -2.34
CA ILE A 140 25.43 4.38 -0.91
C ILE A 140 24.11 3.78 -0.44
N ILE A 141 24.13 3.15 0.73
CA ILE A 141 22.93 2.58 1.36
C ILE A 141 22.62 3.37 2.63
N ASP A 142 21.39 3.88 2.72
CA ASP A 142 20.78 4.31 3.98
C ASP A 142 19.77 3.27 4.43
N GLU A 143 20.20 2.42 5.36
CA GLU A 143 19.38 1.33 5.88
C GLU A 143 18.17 1.84 6.69
N LYS A 144 18.30 2.99 7.38
CA LYS A 144 17.23 3.59 8.20
C LYS A 144 16.10 4.12 7.32
N ASN A 145 16.45 4.77 6.21
CA ASN A 145 15.51 5.35 5.25
C ASN A 145 15.15 4.38 4.11
N ARG A 146 15.75 3.18 4.09
CA ARG A 146 15.58 2.17 3.04
C ARG A 146 15.81 2.75 1.64
N SER A 147 16.82 3.61 1.50
CA SER A 147 17.23 4.19 0.22
C SER A 147 18.59 3.69 -0.24
N VAL A 148 18.75 3.67 -1.56
CA VAL A 148 20.03 3.37 -2.24
C VAL A 148 20.23 4.45 -3.30
N GLU A 149 21.40 5.05 -3.30
CA GLU A 149 21.77 6.11 -4.23
C GLU A 149 23.02 5.72 -4.99
N LEU A 150 23.02 5.87 -6.31
CA LEU A 150 24.19 5.68 -7.15
C LEU A 150 25.13 6.87 -7.01
N THR A 151 26.44 6.60 -7.00
CA THR A 151 27.47 7.61 -7.16
C THR A 151 27.86 7.74 -8.63
N ASP A 152 28.61 8.79 -8.97
CA ASP A 152 29.14 8.97 -10.33
C ASP A 152 29.95 7.73 -10.79
N LYS A 153 30.75 7.17 -9.89
CA LYS A 153 31.50 5.94 -10.15
C LYS A 153 30.59 4.72 -10.43
N GLY A 154 29.43 4.67 -9.76
CA GLY A 154 28.41 3.64 -10.00
C GLY A 154 27.74 3.81 -11.36
N ILE A 155 27.46 5.04 -11.75
CA ILE A 155 26.90 5.39 -13.06
C ILE A 155 27.88 5.03 -14.17
N ASP A 156 29.16 5.34 -14.00
CA ASP A 156 30.22 4.97 -14.94
C ASP A 156 30.34 3.45 -15.13
N GLU A 157 30.33 2.69 -14.03
CA GLU A 157 30.37 1.21 -14.08
C GLU A 157 29.13 0.61 -14.74
N LEU A 158 27.93 1.19 -14.50
CA LEU A 158 26.68 0.80 -15.15
C LEU A 158 26.69 1.07 -16.64
N THR A 159 27.18 2.26 -17.03
CA THR A 159 27.24 2.72 -18.40
C THR A 159 28.27 1.88 -19.19
N GLY A 160 29.39 1.56 -18.57
CA GLY A 160 30.39 0.65 -19.10
C GLY A 160 30.84 0.98 -20.52
N LYS A 161 30.57 0.08 -21.47
CA LYS A 161 30.91 0.24 -22.90
C LYS A 161 29.79 0.85 -23.75
N ALA A 162 28.75 1.46 -23.14
CA ALA A 162 27.73 2.13 -23.90
C ALA A 162 28.30 3.34 -24.64
N ASN A 163 27.84 3.59 -25.89
CA ASN A 163 28.30 4.72 -26.68
C ASN A 163 27.82 6.09 -26.13
N ASP A 164 26.93 6.12 -25.16
CA ASP A 164 26.38 7.32 -24.55
C ASP A 164 26.74 7.38 -23.04
N PRO A 165 27.66 8.25 -22.62
CA PRO A 165 28.03 8.41 -21.21
C PRO A 165 26.87 8.96 -20.35
N THR A 166 25.85 9.56 -20.96
CA THR A 166 24.66 10.10 -20.26
C THR A 166 23.49 9.11 -20.22
N PHE A 167 23.73 7.84 -20.57
CA PHE A 167 22.66 6.83 -20.72
C PHE A 167 21.83 6.62 -19.45
N PHE A 168 22.46 6.72 -18.27
CA PHE A 168 21.82 6.63 -16.95
C PHE A 168 21.82 7.96 -16.19
N VAL A 169 22.04 9.09 -16.86
CA VAL A 169 22.00 10.43 -16.26
C VAL A 169 20.73 11.13 -16.69
N LEU A 170 19.99 11.64 -15.71
CA LEU A 170 18.80 12.46 -15.99
C LEU A 170 19.21 13.82 -16.52
N PRO A 171 18.64 14.28 -17.66
CA PRO A 171 18.90 15.65 -18.14
C PRO A 171 18.19 16.66 -17.22
N ASP A 172 18.76 17.86 -17.13
CA ASP A 172 18.10 18.99 -16.49
C ASP A 172 16.99 19.53 -17.42
N ILE A 173 15.82 18.94 -17.29
CA ILE A 173 14.66 19.28 -18.13
C ILE A 173 14.25 20.75 -17.99
N ALA A 174 14.44 21.36 -16.82
CA ALA A 174 14.08 22.76 -16.59
C ALA A 174 14.99 23.69 -17.39
N ALA A 175 16.30 23.42 -17.37
CA ALA A 175 17.28 24.16 -18.17
C ALA A 175 17.04 23.96 -19.68
N GLU A 176 16.77 22.72 -20.13
CA GLU A 176 16.48 22.42 -21.53
C GLU A 176 15.19 23.12 -21.99
N LEU A 177 14.09 23.05 -21.26
CA LEU A 177 12.83 23.72 -21.60
C LEU A 177 13.00 25.24 -21.63
N SER A 178 13.75 25.83 -20.70
CA SER A 178 14.04 27.27 -20.69
C SER A 178 14.81 27.70 -21.93
N GLN A 179 15.77 26.91 -22.38
CA GLN A 179 16.51 27.19 -23.62
C GLN A 179 15.59 27.08 -24.86
N LEU A 180 14.65 26.13 -24.88
CA LEU A 180 13.70 25.97 -25.98
C LEU A 180 12.69 27.12 -26.08
N GLU A 181 12.46 27.90 -25.02
CA GLU A 181 11.60 29.11 -25.07
C GLU A 181 12.17 30.21 -25.90
N THR A 182 13.47 30.21 -26.18
CA THR A 182 14.12 31.21 -27.09
C THR A 182 13.79 30.96 -28.56
N ILE A 183 13.22 29.80 -28.93
CA ILE A 183 12.86 29.47 -30.32
C ILE A 183 11.61 30.24 -30.68
N THR A 184 11.67 31.03 -31.77
CA THR A 184 10.59 31.93 -32.25
C THR A 184 9.48 31.14 -32.94
N ASP A 185 9.79 30.03 -33.66
CA ASP A 185 8.81 29.21 -34.34
C ASP A 185 8.06 28.32 -33.33
N LYS A 186 6.74 28.55 -33.18
CA LYS A 186 5.88 27.80 -32.26
C LYS A 186 5.85 26.30 -32.57
N ALA A 187 5.83 25.90 -33.84
CA ALA A 187 5.75 24.50 -34.23
C ALA A 187 7.07 23.74 -33.94
N GLU A 188 8.21 24.35 -34.31
CA GLU A 188 9.52 23.80 -34.03
C GLU A 188 9.79 23.74 -32.49
N ARG A 189 9.41 24.77 -31.77
CA ARG A 189 9.52 24.81 -30.30
C ARG A 189 8.72 23.70 -29.65
N GLN A 190 7.47 23.47 -30.08
CA GLN A 190 6.63 22.39 -29.53
C GLN A 190 7.21 21.02 -29.84
N ALA A 191 7.64 20.77 -31.07
CA ALA A 191 8.27 19.51 -31.46
C ALA A 191 9.52 19.18 -30.64
N LYS A 192 10.39 20.19 -30.40
CA LYS A 192 11.58 20.02 -29.57
C LYS A 192 11.26 19.85 -28.09
N LYS A 193 10.20 20.49 -27.57
CA LYS A 193 9.70 20.25 -26.21
C LYS A 193 9.21 18.82 -26.05
N ASP A 194 8.45 18.32 -27.01
CA ASP A 194 7.94 16.95 -27.00
C ASP A 194 9.09 15.93 -27.07
N GLU A 195 10.12 16.16 -27.88
CA GLU A 195 11.33 15.34 -27.98
C GLU A 195 12.11 15.33 -26.66
N ALA A 196 12.34 16.50 -26.04
CA ALA A 196 13.01 16.63 -24.75
C ALA A 196 12.25 15.87 -23.64
N MET A 197 10.94 16.03 -23.59
CA MET A 197 10.07 15.34 -22.63
C MET A 197 10.09 13.81 -22.83
N GLN A 198 10.08 13.36 -24.07
CA GLN A 198 10.16 11.93 -24.38
C GLN A 198 11.52 11.35 -23.97
N ASN A 199 12.61 12.04 -24.26
CA ASN A 199 13.96 11.62 -23.87
C ASN A 199 14.10 11.58 -22.35
N TYR A 200 13.58 12.58 -21.65
CA TYR A 200 13.53 12.61 -20.19
C TYR A 200 12.74 11.41 -19.63
N ALA A 201 11.57 11.11 -20.18
CA ALA A 201 10.74 9.99 -19.74
C ALA A 201 11.48 8.65 -19.88
N ILE A 202 12.12 8.40 -21.04
CA ILE A 202 12.90 7.18 -21.28
C ILE A 202 14.08 7.05 -20.32
N LYS A 203 14.83 8.13 -20.10
CA LYS A 203 15.99 8.12 -19.18
C LYS A 203 15.54 7.96 -17.71
N SER A 204 14.45 8.61 -17.33
CA SER A 204 13.84 8.49 -15.99
C SER A 204 13.42 7.05 -15.69
N GLU A 205 12.79 6.38 -16.64
CA GLU A 205 12.39 4.99 -16.49
C GLU A 205 13.59 4.04 -16.33
N ARG A 206 14.68 4.26 -17.08
CA ARG A 206 15.92 3.48 -16.92
C ARG A 206 16.55 3.65 -15.54
N VAL A 207 16.70 4.89 -15.10
CA VAL A 207 17.26 5.21 -13.76
C VAL A 207 16.39 4.61 -12.68
N HIS A 208 15.07 4.73 -12.81
CA HIS A 208 14.12 4.14 -11.89
C HIS A 208 14.28 2.60 -11.81
N THR A 209 14.31 1.91 -12.96
CA THR A 209 14.49 0.46 -13.05
C THR A 209 15.78 -0.01 -12.38
N VAL A 210 16.90 0.67 -12.64
CA VAL A 210 18.20 0.38 -12.01
C VAL A 210 18.16 0.60 -10.50
N THR A 211 17.53 1.69 -10.05
CA THR A 211 17.38 1.97 -8.63
C THR A 211 16.56 0.91 -7.90
N GLN A 212 15.47 0.43 -8.51
CA GLN A 212 14.65 -0.63 -7.93
C GLN A 212 15.40 -1.98 -7.90
N LEU A 213 16.17 -2.29 -8.95
CA LEU A 213 17.06 -3.47 -8.95
C LEU A 213 18.12 -3.37 -7.84
N LEU A 214 18.78 -2.23 -7.69
CA LEU A 214 19.74 -2.02 -6.60
C LEU A 214 19.10 -2.21 -5.23
N LYS A 215 17.91 -1.65 -5.00
CA LYS A 215 17.13 -1.90 -3.77
C LYS A 215 16.86 -3.38 -3.55
N ALA A 216 16.41 -4.09 -4.59
CA ALA A 216 16.14 -5.53 -4.51
C ALA A 216 17.39 -6.34 -4.12
N TYR A 217 18.59 -5.97 -4.64
CA TYR A 217 19.83 -6.69 -4.34
C TYR A 217 20.48 -6.32 -3.01
N THR A 218 20.16 -5.15 -2.43
CA THR A 218 20.87 -4.60 -1.26
C THR A 218 20.04 -4.56 0.01
N LEU A 219 18.74 -4.37 -0.11
CA LEU A 219 17.83 -4.15 1.02
C LEU A 219 16.85 -5.30 1.27
N PHE A 220 16.59 -6.13 0.24
CA PHE A 220 15.61 -7.21 0.31
C PHE A 220 16.27 -8.58 0.22
N GLU A 221 16.10 -9.39 1.25
CA GLU A 221 16.71 -10.73 1.36
C GLU A 221 15.62 -11.80 1.33
N LYS A 222 15.93 -12.91 0.64
CA LYS A 222 15.05 -14.07 0.59
C LYS A 222 14.93 -14.70 1.98
N ASP A 223 13.75 -15.21 2.30
CA ASP A 223 13.38 -15.82 3.57
C ASP A 223 13.38 -14.84 4.77
N VAL A 224 13.54 -13.52 4.49
CA VAL A 224 13.38 -12.43 5.45
C VAL A 224 12.22 -11.55 5.02
N GLU A 225 12.36 -10.77 3.95
CA GLU A 225 11.31 -9.86 3.45
C GLU A 225 10.35 -10.55 2.46
N TYR A 226 10.74 -11.65 1.82
CA TYR A 226 9.91 -12.41 0.89
C TYR A 226 10.31 -13.89 0.84
N VAL A 227 9.39 -14.73 0.39
CA VAL A 227 9.61 -16.15 0.08
C VAL A 227 9.28 -16.45 -1.37
N ILE A 228 9.83 -17.53 -1.90
CA ILE A 228 9.45 -18.05 -3.21
C ILE A 228 8.53 -19.25 -2.98
N ASP A 229 7.30 -19.14 -3.44
CA ASP A 229 6.30 -20.20 -3.34
C ASP A 229 5.56 -20.31 -4.69
N ASP A 230 5.38 -21.52 -5.20
CA ASP A 230 4.83 -21.80 -6.53
C ASP A 230 5.47 -20.98 -7.67
N ASN A 231 6.81 -20.81 -7.62
CA ASN A 231 7.59 -20.01 -8.56
C ASN A 231 7.16 -18.53 -8.64
N LYS A 232 6.60 -17.99 -7.54
CA LYS A 232 6.20 -16.60 -7.37
C LYS A 232 6.81 -16.01 -6.12
N ILE A 233 7.06 -14.71 -6.17
CA ILE A 233 7.47 -13.94 -4.99
C ILE A 233 6.24 -13.66 -4.14
N LYS A 234 6.30 -14.05 -2.88
CA LYS A 234 5.29 -13.72 -1.86
C LYS A 234 5.93 -12.91 -0.75
N ILE A 235 5.33 -11.77 -0.43
CA ILE A 235 5.83 -10.87 0.62
C ILE A 235 5.60 -11.54 1.97
N VAL A 236 6.60 -11.48 2.83
CA VAL A 236 6.48 -11.83 4.25
C VAL A 236 6.38 -10.54 5.05
N ASP A 237 5.36 -10.43 5.87
CA ASP A 237 5.22 -9.30 6.78
C ASP A 237 6.30 -9.38 7.87
N GLU A 238 7.14 -8.37 7.96
CA GLU A 238 8.24 -8.30 8.93
C GLU A 238 7.77 -8.42 10.40
N GLN A 239 6.54 -7.99 10.69
CA GLN A 239 6.01 -7.99 12.05
C GLN A 239 5.26 -9.26 12.39
N THR A 240 4.41 -9.72 11.47
CA THR A 240 3.60 -10.92 11.71
C THR A 240 4.28 -12.21 11.27
N GLY A 241 5.30 -12.10 10.40
CA GLY A 241 5.97 -13.25 9.80
C GLY A 241 5.04 -14.09 8.93
N ARG A 242 3.90 -13.55 8.49
CA ARG A 242 2.91 -14.22 7.64
C ARG A 242 3.09 -13.82 6.18
N ILE A 243 2.75 -14.72 5.28
CA ILE A 243 2.67 -14.41 3.86
C ILE A 243 1.48 -13.47 3.62
N MET A 244 1.75 -12.37 2.96
CA MET A 244 0.74 -11.42 2.49
C MET A 244 0.22 -11.85 1.13
N GLU A 245 -0.79 -12.70 1.10
CA GLU A 245 -1.37 -13.18 -0.15
C GLU A 245 -1.89 -12.02 -1.01
N GLY A 246 -1.54 -12.05 -2.29
CA GLY A 246 -2.00 -11.08 -3.28
C GLY A 246 -1.39 -9.68 -3.18
N ARG A 247 -0.58 -9.37 -2.18
CA ARG A 247 0.17 -8.09 -2.11
C ARG A 247 1.42 -8.15 -2.98
N ARG A 248 1.75 -7.00 -3.56
CA ARG A 248 2.98 -6.78 -4.33
C ARG A 248 3.66 -5.51 -3.83
N TYR A 249 4.99 -5.46 -3.88
CA TYR A 249 5.71 -4.21 -3.66
C TYR A 249 5.37 -3.23 -4.79
N SER A 250 5.25 -1.97 -4.45
CA SER A 250 4.97 -0.87 -5.39
C SER A 250 6.18 -0.50 -6.25
N ASP A 251 5.96 0.38 -7.19
CA ASP A 251 6.99 1.12 -7.94
C ASP A 251 8.01 0.24 -8.69
N GLY A 252 7.61 -0.93 -9.17
CA GLY A 252 8.50 -1.82 -9.88
C GLY A 252 9.43 -2.66 -9.00
N LEU A 253 9.44 -2.45 -7.69
CA LEU A 253 10.29 -3.23 -6.77
C LEU A 253 9.95 -4.73 -6.78
N HIS A 254 8.67 -5.08 -6.92
CA HIS A 254 8.28 -6.49 -6.99
C HIS A 254 8.86 -7.17 -8.24
N GLN A 255 8.77 -6.50 -9.39
CA GLN A 255 9.36 -6.95 -10.64
C GLN A 255 10.90 -7.03 -10.56
N ALA A 256 11.52 -6.09 -9.87
CA ALA A 256 12.96 -6.12 -9.61
C ALA A 256 13.38 -7.34 -8.78
N ILE A 257 12.58 -7.72 -7.77
CA ILE A 257 12.82 -8.93 -6.96
C ILE A 257 12.53 -10.20 -7.79
N GLU A 258 11.47 -10.22 -8.60
CA GLU A 258 11.18 -11.32 -9.54
C GLU A 258 12.34 -11.52 -10.52
N ALA A 259 12.86 -10.44 -11.11
CA ALA A 259 14.03 -10.48 -11.98
C ALA A 259 15.28 -10.97 -11.23
N LYS A 260 15.55 -10.45 -10.01
CA LYS A 260 16.66 -10.88 -9.16
C LYS A 260 16.64 -12.39 -8.94
N GLU A 261 15.51 -12.95 -8.55
CA GLU A 261 15.37 -14.38 -8.23
C GLU A 261 15.21 -15.28 -9.47
N GLY A 262 15.10 -14.69 -10.68
CA GLY A 262 14.95 -15.42 -11.93
C GLY A 262 13.61 -16.13 -12.07
N VAL A 263 12.58 -15.69 -11.32
CA VAL A 263 11.20 -16.12 -11.52
C VAL A 263 10.57 -15.30 -12.64
N LYS A 264 9.41 -15.74 -13.14
CA LYS A 264 8.71 -15.00 -14.19
C LYS A 264 8.32 -13.60 -13.69
N VAL A 265 8.81 -12.56 -14.36
CA VAL A 265 8.40 -11.17 -14.11
C VAL A 265 6.95 -11.01 -14.57
N GLU A 266 6.06 -10.67 -13.66
CA GLU A 266 4.64 -10.42 -13.96
C GLU A 266 4.45 -8.95 -14.38
N ALA A 267 3.43 -8.72 -15.24
CA ALA A 267 3.10 -7.38 -15.74
C ALA A 267 2.93 -6.36 -14.60
N ALA A 268 3.30 -5.11 -14.89
CA ALA A 268 3.06 -4.00 -13.99
C ALA A 268 1.57 -3.92 -13.62
N THR A 269 1.29 -3.55 -12.39
CA THR A 269 -0.09 -3.37 -11.91
C THR A 269 -0.41 -1.89 -11.81
N GLN A 270 -1.57 -1.50 -12.33
CA GLN A 270 -2.10 -0.15 -12.16
C GLN A 270 -3.02 -0.10 -10.94
N THR A 271 -2.86 0.89 -10.10
CA THR A 271 -3.76 1.16 -8.98
C THR A 271 -5.10 1.69 -9.49
N PHE A 272 -6.19 1.01 -9.13
CA PHE A 272 -7.56 1.45 -9.43
C PHE A 272 -8.17 2.23 -8.27
N ALA A 273 -7.85 1.84 -7.05
CA ALA A 273 -8.27 2.53 -5.83
C ALA A 273 -7.26 2.26 -4.72
N THR A 274 -7.07 3.26 -3.88
CA THR A 274 -6.21 3.16 -2.69
C THR A 274 -6.82 3.96 -1.55
N ILE A 275 -6.62 3.51 -0.33
CA ILE A 275 -6.97 4.24 0.89
C ILE A 275 -6.08 3.74 2.03
N THR A 276 -5.59 4.63 2.89
CA THR A 276 -4.91 4.19 4.12
C THR A 276 -5.90 3.53 5.08
N LEU A 277 -5.42 2.56 5.87
CA LEU A 277 -6.25 1.93 6.91
C LEU A 277 -6.78 2.96 7.88
N GLN A 278 -5.97 3.97 8.21
CA GLN A 278 -6.37 5.06 9.09
C GLN A 278 -7.60 5.80 8.54
N ASN A 279 -7.57 6.22 7.28
CA ASN A 279 -8.68 6.93 6.65
C ASN A 279 -9.90 6.02 6.43
N TYR A 280 -9.68 4.73 6.15
CA TYR A 280 -10.76 3.77 6.02
C TYR A 280 -11.54 3.59 7.34
N PHE A 281 -10.86 3.33 8.46
CA PHE A 281 -11.53 3.15 9.75
C PHE A 281 -12.10 4.46 10.31
N ARG A 282 -11.54 5.61 9.97
CA ARG A 282 -12.12 6.94 10.31
C ARG A 282 -13.44 7.23 9.60
N MET A 283 -13.84 6.45 8.58
CA MET A 283 -15.15 6.55 7.95
C MET A 283 -16.30 6.03 8.85
N TYR A 284 -16.01 5.20 9.84
CA TYR A 284 -17.01 4.68 10.75
C TYR A 284 -17.45 5.75 11.76
N HIS A 285 -18.77 5.88 11.96
CA HIS A 285 -19.32 6.80 12.97
C HIS A 285 -18.97 6.38 14.39
N LYS A 286 -18.90 5.06 14.64
CA LYS A 286 -18.45 4.45 15.88
C LYS A 286 -17.35 3.44 15.57
N LEU A 287 -16.22 3.61 16.21
CA LEU A 287 -15.10 2.69 16.15
C LEU A 287 -14.78 2.24 17.57
N ALA A 288 -14.58 0.95 17.74
CA ALA A 288 -14.12 0.35 18.99
C ALA A 288 -13.17 -0.81 18.66
N GLY A 289 -12.38 -1.24 19.64
CA GLY A 289 -11.50 -2.37 19.46
C GLY A 289 -11.11 -3.02 20.77
N MET A 290 -10.46 -4.17 20.70
CA MET A 290 -9.92 -4.87 21.84
C MET A 290 -8.61 -5.56 21.48
N THR A 291 -7.72 -5.64 22.45
CA THR A 291 -6.45 -6.35 22.35
C THR A 291 -5.85 -6.54 23.75
N GLY A 292 -4.92 -7.47 23.89
CA GLY A 292 -4.13 -7.63 25.12
C GLY A 292 -2.97 -6.64 25.28
N THR A 293 -2.69 -5.77 24.27
CA THR A 293 -1.42 -5.00 24.22
C THR A 293 -1.53 -3.55 23.76
N ALA A 294 -2.71 -2.90 23.90
CA ALA A 294 -2.93 -1.54 23.42
C ALA A 294 -2.23 -0.43 24.24
N GLU A 295 -1.93 -0.69 25.52
CA GLU A 295 -1.47 0.32 26.47
C GLU A 295 -0.23 1.10 26.00
N THR A 296 0.72 0.43 25.33
CA THR A 296 1.96 1.06 24.85
C THR A 296 1.72 2.06 23.74
N GLU A 297 0.64 1.91 22.99
CA GLU A 297 0.27 2.71 21.82
C GLU A 297 -0.95 3.62 22.08
N ALA A 298 -1.33 3.84 23.35
CA ALA A 298 -2.50 4.64 23.72
C ALA A 298 -2.46 6.05 23.12
N GLY A 299 -1.27 6.67 23.05
CA GLY A 299 -1.08 7.98 22.42
C GLY A 299 -1.43 7.97 20.94
N GLU A 300 -1.01 6.95 20.18
CA GLU A 300 -1.31 6.81 18.75
C GLU A 300 -2.80 6.54 18.51
N PHE A 301 -3.43 5.68 19.30
CA PHE A 301 -4.88 5.46 19.22
C PHE A 301 -5.66 6.75 19.42
N TRP A 302 -5.25 7.59 20.36
CA TRP A 302 -5.88 8.89 20.58
C TRP A 302 -5.60 9.87 19.44
N ASP A 303 -4.34 10.03 19.05
CA ASP A 303 -3.94 11.02 18.04
C ASP A 303 -4.60 10.77 16.69
N ILE A 304 -4.61 9.51 16.24
CA ILE A 304 -5.08 9.14 14.90
C ILE A 304 -6.59 8.84 14.88
N TYR A 305 -7.09 8.02 15.81
CA TYR A 305 -8.45 7.48 15.77
C TYR A 305 -9.40 8.09 16.80
N LYS A 306 -8.89 8.90 17.71
CA LYS A 306 -9.65 9.48 18.85
C LYS A 306 -10.25 8.39 19.77
N LEU A 307 -9.51 7.30 19.94
CA LEU A 307 -9.89 6.19 20.79
C LEU A 307 -9.11 6.27 22.12
N ASP A 308 -9.81 6.21 23.23
CA ASP A 308 -9.22 6.02 24.55
C ASP A 308 -8.91 4.54 24.77
N VAL A 309 -7.80 4.28 25.48
CA VAL A 309 -7.41 2.93 25.87
C VAL A 309 -7.69 2.73 27.34
N VAL A 310 -8.61 1.81 27.65
CA VAL A 310 -8.98 1.42 29.01
C VAL A 310 -8.43 0.03 29.32
N THR A 311 -7.57 -0.07 30.31
CA THR A 311 -6.99 -1.35 30.75
C THR A 311 -7.91 -2.03 31.74
N ILE A 312 -8.44 -3.20 31.34
CA ILE A 312 -9.28 -4.04 32.18
C ILE A 312 -8.37 -5.00 32.96
N PRO A 313 -8.47 -5.07 34.29
CA PRO A 313 -7.69 -6.00 35.08
C PRO A 313 -7.91 -7.45 34.68
N THR A 314 -6.87 -8.27 34.78
CA THR A 314 -6.96 -9.71 34.49
C THR A 314 -7.89 -10.43 35.48
N ASN A 315 -8.65 -11.42 34.97
CA ASN A 315 -9.55 -12.23 35.80
C ASN A 315 -8.83 -12.97 36.94
N ARG A 316 -7.60 -13.43 36.68
CA ARG A 316 -6.71 -14.09 37.66
C ARG A 316 -5.36 -13.41 37.69
N PRO A 317 -4.67 -13.37 38.83
CA PRO A 317 -3.30 -12.82 38.91
C PRO A 317 -2.38 -13.53 37.91
N ILE A 318 -1.44 -12.78 37.34
CA ILE A 318 -0.45 -13.33 36.41
C ILE A 318 0.58 -14.12 37.27
N ALA A 319 0.66 -15.45 37.01
CA ALA A 319 1.61 -16.36 37.69
C ALA A 319 2.92 -16.50 36.88
N ARG A 320 2.99 -15.99 35.65
CA ARG A 320 4.18 -16.05 34.79
C ARG A 320 5.31 -15.18 35.37
N ILE A 321 6.53 -15.69 35.30
CA ILE A 321 7.74 -14.99 35.66
C ILE A 321 8.43 -14.48 34.40
N ASP A 322 8.54 -13.16 34.25
CA ASP A 322 9.28 -12.52 33.18
C ASP A 322 10.69 -12.20 33.63
N MET A 323 11.68 -12.95 33.09
CA MET A 323 13.11 -12.79 33.47
C MET A 323 13.73 -11.60 32.71
N ASN A 324 14.87 -11.13 33.21
CA ASN A 324 15.70 -10.13 32.52
C ASN A 324 16.24 -10.69 31.20
N ASP A 325 16.58 -9.80 30.29
CA ASP A 325 17.21 -10.17 29.03
C ASP A 325 18.62 -10.71 29.26
N ARG A 326 18.97 -11.76 28.54
CA ARG A 326 20.31 -12.35 28.50
C ARG A 326 21.02 -11.84 27.27
N VAL A 327 22.03 -11.00 27.46
CA VAL A 327 22.73 -10.29 26.39
C VAL A 327 24.11 -10.89 26.14
N TYR A 328 24.35 -11.22 24.87
CA TYR A 328 25.59 -11.83 24.38
C TYR A 328 26.29 -10.90 23.40
N ARG A 329 27.59 -11.10 23.22
CA ARG A 329 28.37 -10.30 22.29
C ARG A 329 28.01 -10.60 20.84
N THR A 330 27.91 -11.88 20.48
CA THR A 330 27.69 -12.35 19.12
C THR A 330 26.39 -13.17 18.98
N LYS A 331 25.81 -13.20 17.77
CA LYS A 331 24.68 -14.08 17.43
C LYS A 331 25.02 -15.55 17.64
N ARG A 332 26.29 -15.96 17.40
CA ARG A 332 26.72 -17.35 17.54
C ARG A 332 26.60 -17.82 19.00
N GLU A 333 27.12 -17.02 19.94
CA GLU A 333 27.02 -17.30 21.38
C GLU A 333 25.57 -17.33 21.84
N LYS A 334 24.78 -16.35 21.41
CA LYS A 334 23.35 -16.27 21.69
C LYS A 334 22.62 -17.53 21.27
N TYR A 335 22.75 -17.96 20.01
CA TYR A 335 22.04 -19.15 19.52
C TYR A 335 22.52 -20.43 20.20
N LYS A 336 23.82 -20.55 20.53
CA LYS A 336 24.29 -21.66 21.33
C LYS A 336 23.60 -21.70 22.69
N ALA A 337 23.56 -20.59 23.40
CA ALA A 337 22.88 -20.49 24.70
C ALA A 337 21.38 -20.77 24.62
N VAL A 338 20.72 -20.36 23.55
CA VAL A 338 19.31 -20.68 23.26
C VAL A 338 19.11 -22.19 23.13
N ILE A 339 19.96 -22.86 22.36
CA ILE A 339 19.90 -24.33 22.19
C ILE A 339 20.16 -25.05 23.51
N ASP A 340 21.17 -24.64 24.26
CA ASP A 340 21.51 -25.24 25.58
C ASP A 340 20.31 -25.12 26.54
N GLU A 341 19.62 -23.99 26.57
CA GLU A 341 18.42 -23.80 27.40
C GLU A 341 17.22 -24.62 26.90
N ILE A 342 17.02 -24.75 25.59
CA ILE A 342 15.96 -25.62 25.04
C ILE A 342 16.19 -27.08 25.43
N ILE A 343 17.44 -27.56 25.34
CA ILE A 343 17.81 -28.92 25.72
C ILE A 343 17.49 -29.14 27.21
N ARG A 344 17.93 -28.24 28.08
CA ARG A 344 17.67 -28.29 29.53
C ARG A 344 16.17 -28.37 29.85
N LEU A 345 15.36 -27.53 29.20
CA LEU A 345 13.90 -27.50 29.42
C LEU A 345 13.22 -28.77 28.89
N HIS A 346 13.65 -29.25 27.74
CA HIS A 346 13.16 -30.49 27.14
C HIS A 346 13.45 -31.72 28.03
N GLU A 347 14.67 -31.81 28.59
CA GLU A 347 15.08 -32.91 29.47
C GLU A 347 14.24 -32.97 30.75
N ILE A 348 13.84 -31.84 31.33
CA ILE A 348 12.91 -31.80 32.47
C ILE A 348 11.44 -31.97 32.10
N GLY A 349 11.15 -32.16 30.79
CA GLY A 349 9.79 -32.37 30.29
C GLY A 349 8.98 -31.07 30.15
N ARG A 350 9.57 -29.88 30.28
CA ARG A 350 8.87 -28.62 30.21
C ARG A 350 8.67 -28.18 28.75
N PRO A 351 7.44 -27.83 28.30
CA PRO A 351 7.22 -27.35 26.94
C PRO A 351 7.85 -25.99 26.71
N VAL A 352 8.42 -25.80 25.52
CA VAL A 352 9.13 -24.60 25.12
C VAL A 352 8.56 -24.02 23.83
N LEU A 353 8.22 -22.73 23.85
CA LEU A 353 7.91 -21.96 22.66
C LEU A 353 9.03 -20.96 22.37
N VAL A 354 9.69 -21.14 21.25
CA VAL A 354 10.80 -20.29 20.81
C VAL A 354 10.29 -19.28 19.80
N GLY A 355 10.31 -17.99 20.13
CA GLY A 355 9.94 -16.90 19.25
C GLY A 355 11.13 -16.42 18.41
N THR A 356 10.95 -16.32 17.09
CA THR A 356 11.96 -15.82 16.15
C THR A 356 11.41 -14.67 15.34
N THR A 357 12.29 -13.79 14.86
CA THR A 357 11.91 -12.60 14.08
C THR A 357 11.81 -12.86 12.57
N SER A 358 12.44 -13.93 12.07
CA SER A 358 12.40 -14.26 10.64
C SER A 358 12.30 -15.76 10.39
N VAL A 359 11.89 -16.12 9.16
CA VAL A 359 11.86 -17.50 8.67
C VAL A 359 13.27 -18.09 8.67
N GLU A 360 14.28 -17.32 8.26
CA GLU A 360 15.68 -17.73 8.23
C GLU A 360 16.19 -18.18 9.60
N ILE A 361 15.93 -17.39 10.64
CA ILE A 361 16.31 -17.73 12.02
C ILE A 361 15.59 -18.99 12.48
N SER A 362 14.31 -19.14 12.16
CA SER A 362 13.52 -20.32 12.53
C SER A 362 14.10 -21.59 11.91
N GLU A 363 14.55 -21.54 10.64
CA GLU A 363 15.19 -22.66 9.95
C GLU A 363 16.62 -22.93 10.45
N LEU A 364 17.37 -21.88 10.81
CA LEU A 364 18.69 -22.01 11.42
C LEU A 364 18.60 -22.78 12.75
N LEU A 365 17.71 -22.35 13.63
CA LEU A 365 17.50 -23.02 14.92
C LEU A 365 16.97 -24.45 14.73
N SER A 366 16.07 -24.67 13.78
CA SER A 366 15.59 -26.02 13.46
C SER A 366 16.74 -26.95 13.04
N ARG A 367 17.68 -26.47 12.21
CA ARG A 367 18.88 -27.24 11.85
C ARG A 367 19.76 -27.54 13.04
N MET A 368 19.95 -26.57 13.95
CA MET A 368 20.75 -26.76 15.17
C MET A 368 20.09 -27.75 16.12
N LEU A 369 18.76 -27.72 16.30
CA LEU A 369 18.03 -28.68 17.14
C LEU A 369 18.03 -30.10 16.55
N LYS A 370 17.97 -30.23 15.20
CA LYS A 370 18.14 -31.53 14.54
C LYS A 370 19.53 -32.12 14.78
N MET A 371 20.59 -31.31 14.76
CA MET A 371 21.95 -31.76 15.11
C MET A 371 22.08 -32.16 16.57
N ALA A 372 21.29 -31.52 17.45
CA ALA A 372 21.20 -31.88 18.86
C ALA A 372 20.22 -33.04 19.15
N HIS A 373 19.62 -33.65 18.10
CA HIS A 373 18.63 -34.75 18.21
C HIS A 373 17.38 -34.41 19.03
N ILE A 374 16.96 -33.14 19.04
CA ILE A 374 15.74 -32.69 19.70
C ILE A 374 14.59 -32.66 18.69
N ASP A 375 13.54 -33.42 18.97
CA ASP A 375 12.31 -33.38 18.17
C ASP A 375 11.57 -32.06 18.41
N HIS A 376 11.17 -31.41 17.32
CA HIS A 376 10.55 -30.09 17.38
C HIS A 376 9.65 -29.84 16.18
N LYS A 377 8.69 -28.91 16.33
CA LYS A 377 7.87 -28.40 15.23
C LYS A 377 8.20 -26.93 14.92
N VAL A 378 8.09 -26.56 13.64
CA VAL A 378 8.37 -25.20 13.17
C VAL A 378 7.09 -24.61 12.59
N LEU A 379 6.71 -23.44 13.10
CA LEU A 379 5.58 -22.64 12.66
C LEU A 379 6.08 -21.31 12.09
N ASN A 380 6.20 -21.25 10.79
CA ASN A 380 6.59 -20.03 10.06
C ASN A 380 5.74 -19.84 8.81
N ALA A 381 6.01 -18.81 8.01
CA ALA A 381 5.26 -18.48 6.81
C ALA A 381 5.10 -19.66 5.82
N LYS A 382 6.07 -20.59 5.77
CA LYS A 382 6.04 -21.75 4.88
C LYS A 382 5.08 -22.86 5.36
N TYR A 383 4.76 -22.92 6.66
CA TYR A 383 3.97 -24.02 7.29
C TYR A 383 2.64 -23.54 7.88
N HIS A 384 2.12 -22.40 7.43
CA HIS A 384 0.88 -21.80 7.97
C HIS A 384 -0.35 -22.72 7.87
N GLN A 385 -0.41 -23.61 6.88
CA GLN A 385 -1.53 -24.54 6.70
C GLN A 385 -1.65 -25.58 7.84
N GLN A 386 -0.56 -25.85 8.58
CA GLN A 386 -0.51 -26.80 9.69
C GLN A 386 -0.57 -26.11 11.06
N GLU A 387 -0.87 -24.82 11.11
CA GLU A 387 -0.81 -23.97 12.31
C GLU A 387 -1.58 -24.57 13.48
N ALA A 388 -2.83 -24.99 13.26
CA ALA A 388 -3.69 -25.53 14.32
C ALA A 388 -3.12 -26.82 14.95
N GLU A 389 -2.55 -27.71 14.14
CA GLU A 389 -1.92 -28.95 14.60
C GLU A 389 -0.65 -28.68 15.40
N ILE A 390 0.19 -27.76 14.93
CA ILE A 390 1.44 -27.40 15.59
C ILE A 390 1.16 -26.74 16.94
N VAL A 391 0.17 -25.85 17.03
CA VAL A 391 -0.22 -25.19 18.27
C VAL A 391 -0.81 -26.17 19.28
N ALA A 392 -1.59 -27.14 18.84
CA ALA A 392 -2.10 -28.22 19.72
C ALA A 392 -0.98 -29.06 20.33
N PHE A 393 0.12 -29.27 19.61
CA PHE A 393 1.30 -29.97 20.09
C PHE A 393 2.12 -29.15 21.12
N ALA A 394 2.16 -27.81 20.97
CA ALA A 394 3.07 -26.92 21.67
C ALA A 394 2.93 -26.93 23.21
N GLY A 395 1.79 -27.39 23.75
CA GLY A 395 1.55 -27.48 25.20
C GLY A 395 1.84 -28.84 25.83
N LEU A 396 2.23 -29.85 25.05
CA LEU A 396 2.50 -31.19 25.55
C LEU A 396 3.83 -31.24 26.32
N PRO A 397 3.98 -32.20 27.26
CA PRO A 397 5.24 -32.37 28.00
C PRO A 397 6.45 -32.50 27.07
N GLY A 398 7.50 -31.73 27.34
CA GLY A 398 8.73 -31.76 26.56
C GLY A 398 8.61 -31.26 25.12
N ALA A 399 7.46 -30.73 24.69
CA ALA A 399 7.28 -30.22 23.35
C ALA A 399 8.18 -29.01 23.06
N VAL A 400 8.84 -29.00 21.92
CA VAL A 400 9.63 -27.84 21.45
C VAL A 400 8.97 -27.30 20.17
N THR A 401 8.58 -26.03 20.20
CA THR A 401 7.96 -25.36 19.05
C THR A 401 8.72 -24.08 18.73
N ILE A 402 9.18 -23.93 17.50
CA ILE A 402 9.78 -22.70 16.99
C ILE A 402 8.69 -21.95 16.22
N ALA A 403 8.41 -20.69 16.57
CA ALA A 403 7.39 -19.90 15.90
C ALA A 403 7.98 -18.53 15.49
N THR A 404 7.72 -18.12 14.24
CA THR A 404 7.94 -16.72 13.85
C THR A 404 6.85 -15.84 14.45
N ASN A 405 7.10 -14.53 14.46
CA ASN A 405 6.19 -13.53 15.00
C ASN A 405 4.74 -13.83 14.63
N MET A 406 3.83 -13.68 15.58
CA MET A 406 2.37 -13.79 15.40
C MET A 406 1.84 -15.13 14.82
N ALA A 407 2.69 -16.06 14.42
CA ALA A 407 2.25 -17.40 14.04
C ALA A 407 1.52 -18.06 15.23
N GLY A 408 0.34 -18.61 15.00
CA GLY A 408 -0.55 -19.11 16.07
C GLY A 408 -1.32 -18.02 16.84
N ARG A 409 -1.37 -16.77 16.37
CA ARG A 409 -2.17 -15.70 16.99
C ARG A 409 -3.65 -16.05 16.95
N GLY A 410 -4.36 -15.75 18.05
CA GLY A 410 -5.79 -16.13 18.19
C GLY A 410 -6.02 -17.58 18.60
N THR A 411 -4.97 -18.43 18.65
CA THR A 411 -5.09 -19.82 19.09
C THR A 411 -4.48 -20.01 20.48
N ASP A 412 -5.18 -20.70 21.36
CA ASP A 412 -4.74 -20.95 22.74
C ASP A 412 -3.89 -22.22 22.85
N ILE A 413 -2.76 -22.12 23.56
CA ILE A 413 -1.90 -23.27 23.87
C ILE A 413 -2.41 -23.88 25.18
N LYS A 414 -3.07 -25.02 25.10
CA LYS A 414 -3.62 -25.71 26.28
C LYS A 414 -2.54 -26.53 26.95
N LEU A 415 -2.39 -26.36 28.26
CA LEU A 415 -1.42 -27.09 29.07
C LEU A 415 -2.10 -28.23 29.84
N PRO A 416 -1.58 -29.46 29.77
CA PRO A 416 -2.00 -30.56 30.66
C PRO A 416 -1.72 -30.27 32.13
N ALA A 417 -2.44 -30.93 33.03
CA ALA A 417 -2.29 -30.71 34.47
C ALA A 417 -0.88 -31.02 34.97
N GLU A 418 -0.22 -32.02 34.43
CA GLU A 418 1.16 -32.40 34.74
C GLU A 418 2.17 -31.30 34.45
N VAL A 419 2.01 -30.61 33.28
CA VAL A 419 2.84 -29.47 32.88
C VAL A 419 2.64 -28.27 33.83
N LYS A 420 1.41 -28.01 34.25
CA LYS A 420 1.10 -26.95 35.21
C LYS A 420 1.69 -27.20 36.60
N ALA A 421 1.82 -28.47 37.01
CA ALA A 421 2.34 -28.90 38.27
C ALA A 421 3.87 -29.06 38.32
N MET A 422 4.56 -28.93 37.19
CA MET A 422 6.02 -29.01 37.09
C MET A 422 6.70 -27.91 37.91
N GLN A 423 7.88 -28.23 38.44
CA GLN A 423 8.72 -27.31 39.20
C GLN A 423 10.08 -27.19 38.52
N ASP A 424 10.39 -26.01 38.01
CA ASP A 424 11.70 -25.67 37.45
C ASP A 424 12.39 -24.66 38.32
N THR A 425 13.44 -25.07 38.99
CA THR A 425 14.26 -24.25 39.88
C THR A 425 15.24 -23.32 39.11
N GLY A 426 15.39 -23.54 37.82
CA GLY A 426 16.30 -22.78 36.97
C GLY A 426 15.76 -21.40 36.52
N VAL A 427 14.49 -21.07 36.79
CA VAL A 427 13.87 -19.81 36.36
C VAL A 427 14.33 -18.62 37.17
N GLU A 428 14.22 -18.70 38.50
CA GLU A 428 14.66 -17.63 39.38
C GLU A 428 15.05 -18.24 40.72
N LYS A 429 16.13 -17.78 41.33
CA LYS A 429 16.63 -18.32 42.61
C LYS A 429 15.57 -18.26 43.70
N GLY A 430 15.15 -19.42 44.20
CA GLY A 430 14.12 -19.54 45.20
C GLY A 430 12.67 -19.54 44.71
N LYS A 431 12.44 -19.54 43.41
CA LYS A 431 11.13 -19.72 42.80
C LYS A 431 11.14 -20.96 41.92
N GLU A 432 10.20 -21.85 42.16
CA GLU A 432 9.95 -23.05 41.35
C GLU A 432 8.69 -22.81 40.51
N ILE A 433 8.80 -22.86 39.18
CA ILE A 433 7.66 -22.62 38.31
C ILE A 433 7.61 -23.61 37.15
N GLY A 434 6.42 -24.13 36.86
CA GLY A 434 6.18 -24.97 35.70
C GLY A 434 5.56 -24.22 34.54
N GLY A 435 4.76 -24.94 33.74
CA GLY A 435 4.03 -24.38 32.63
C GLY A 435 4.91 -24.11 31.41
N LEU A 436 4.36 -23.33 30.45
CA LEU A 436 5.02 -23.04 29.18
C LEU A 436 6.20 -22.07 29.38
N ALA A 437 7.36 -22.46 28.86
CA ALA A 437 8.54 -21.61 28.79
C ALA A 437 8.58 -20.86 27.44
N ILE A 438 8.69 -19.54 27.49
CA ILE A 438 8.85 -18.68 26.30
C ILE A 438 10.33 -18.28 26.20
N ILE A 439 10.93 -18.55 25.05
CA ILE A 439 12.28 -18.08 24.71
C ILE A 439 12.17 -17.15 23.50
N GLY A 440 12.43 -15.86 23.67
CA GLY A 440 12.59 -14.91 22.57
C GLY A 440 14.05 -14.92 22.09
N THR A 441 14.28 -15.11 20.81
CA THR A 441 15.66 -15.16 20.27
C THR A 441 16.19 -13.80 19.90
N GLU A 442 15.33 -12.80 19.85
CA GLU A 442 15.64 -11.37 19.66
C GLU A 442 14.52 -10.54 20.25
N ARG A 443 14.81 -9.27 20.57
CA ARG A 443 13.77 -8.29 20.85
C ARG A 443 13.21 -7.75 19.53
N HIS A 444 11.89 -7.62 19.47
CA HIS A 444 11.19 -7.04 18.30
C HIS A 444 11.35 -5.51 18.27
N GLU A 445 11.02 -4.91 17.17
CA GLU A 445 11.02 -3.45 17.03
C GLU A 445 10.01 -2.77 17.98
N SER A 446 8.91 -3.46 18.30
CA SER A 446 7.86 -2.97 19.20
C SER A 446 7.79 -3.80 20.49
N ARG A 447 7.74 -3.11 21.65
CA ARG A 447 7.49 -3.72 22.96
C ARG A 447 6.19 -4.51 23.01
N ARG A 448 5.22 -4.10 22.23
CA ARG A 448 3.92 -4.73 22.12
C ARG A 448 4.04 -6.16 21.58
N VAL A 449 4.83 -6.39 20.55
CA VAL A 449 5.07 -7.72 19.97
C VAL A 449 5.76 -8.65 20.98
N ASP A 450 6.72 -8.12 21.74
CA ASP A 450 7.34 -8.87 22.84
C ASP A 450 6.32 -9.26 23.90
N ARG A 451 5.42 -8.34 24.29
CA ARG A 451 4.33 -8.63 25.23
C ARG A 451 3.36 -9.70 24.68
N GLN A 452 3.07 -9.69 23.40
CA GLN A 452 2.24 -10.72 22.74
C GLN A 452 2.91 -12.09 22.77
N LEU A 453 4.22 -12.16 22.54
CA LEU A 453 4.98 -13.41 22.66
C LEU A 453 4.96 -13.91 24.11
N ARG A 454 5.30 -13.05 25.09
CA ARG A 454 5.21 -13.38 26.53
C ARG A 454 3.80 -13.85 26.91
N GLY A 455 2.76 -13.22 26.36
CA GLY A 455 1.35 -13.51 26.61
C GLY A 455 0.86 -14.86 26.10
N ARG A 456 1.71 -15.64 25.41
CA ARG A 456 1.41 -17.04 25.08
C ARG A 456 1.48 -17.94 26.30
N ALA A 457 2.25 -17.58 27.33
CA ALA A 457 2.30 -18.27 28.61
C ALA A 457 1.57 -17.46 29.70
N GLY A 458 1.18 -18.11 30.79
CA GLY A 458 0.55 -17.45 31.93
C GLY A 458 -0.91 -17.09 31.74
N ARG A 459 -1.62 -17.67 30.79
CA ARG A 459 -3.04 -17.42 30.52
C ARG A 459 -3.91 -17.98 31.65
N GLN A 460 -4.94 -17.23 32.05
CA GLN A 460 -5.89 -17.64 33.09
C GLN A 460 -5.25 -18.06 34.40
N GLY A 461 -4.10 -17.43 34.74
CA GLY A 461 -3.36 -17.76 35.98
C GLY A 461 -2.51 -19.03 35.90
N ASP A 462 -2.33 -19.61 34.72
CA ASP A 462 -1.41 -20.75 34.52
C ASP A 462 0.05 -20.31 34.80
N PRO A 463 0.88 -21.20 35.35
CA PRO A 463 2.29 -20.93 35.51
C PRO A 463 3.01 -20.81 34.16
N GLY A 464 4.13 -20.14 34.13
CA GLY A 464 4.95 -19.98 32.95
C GLY A 464 6.14 -19.07 33.16
N SER A 465 7.04 -19.01 32.19
CA SER A 465 8.19 -18.10 32.24
C SER A 465 8.51 -17.54 30.89
N SER A 466 9.16 -16.36 30.85
CA SER A 466 9.67 -15.79 29.60
C SER A 466 11.07 -15.24 29.79
N VAL A 467 11.92 -15.40 28.77
CA VAL A 467 13.27 -14.83 28.70
C VAL A 467 13.60 -14.45 27.25
N PHE A 468 14.29 -13.32 27.05
CA PHE A 468 14.81 -12.93 25.76
C PHE A 468 16.32 -13.05 25.72
N TYR A 469 16.82 -13.61 24.63
CA TYR A 469 18.24 -13.72 24.30
C TYR A 469 18.57 -12.69 23.23
N VAL A 470 19.47 -11.78 23.52
CA VAL A 470 19.80 -10.62 22.67
C VAL A 470 21.28 -10.61 22.38
N SER A 471 21.71 -10.16 21.21
CA SER A 471 23.10 -9.91 20.90
C SER A 471 23.31 -8.48 20.37
N PHE A 472 24.57 -7.99 20.45
CA PHE A 472 24.90 -6.68 19.88
C PHE A 472 24.88 -6.66 18.34
N GLU A 473 24.88 -7.83 17.72
CA GLU A 473 24.74 -7.99 16.27
C GLU A 473 23.27 -7.97 15.82
N ASP A 474 22.30 -7.98 16.74
CA ASP A 474 20.87 -7.92 16.40
C ASP A 474 20.51 -6.54 15.87
N GLN A 475 19.56 -6.49 14.94
CA GLN A 475 19.18 -5.28 14.21
C GLN A 475 18.79 -4.12 15.15
N LEU A 476 17.95 -4.38 16.15
CA LEU A 476 17.55 -3.39 17.14
C LEU A 476 18.76 -2.76 17.85
N MET A 477 19.70 -3.60 18.30
CA MET A 477 20.90 -3.12 19.00
C MET A 477 21.86 -2.39 18.07
N ARG A 478 21.94 -2.84 16.80
CA ARG A 478 22.82 -2.24 15.80
C ARG A 478 22.36 -0.84 15.38
N LEU A 479 21.05 -0.65 15.18
CA LEU A 479 20.48 0.58 14.62
C LEU A 479 20.10 1.63 15.68
N PHE A 480 19.68 1.19 16.86
CA PHE A 480 19.01 2.07 17.83
C PHE A 480 19.65 2.10 19.24
N ALA A 481 20.66 1.27 19.51
CA ALA A 481 21.40 1.39 20.75
C ALA A 481 22.16 2.72 20.80
N THR A 482 22.04 3.45 21.91
CA THR A 482 22.74 4.72 22.09
C THR A 482 24.19 4.55 22.50
N ASP A 483 25.02 5.55 22.20
CA ASP A 483 26.43 5.63 22.62
C ASP A 483 26.61 5.39 24.12
N ARG A 484 25.66 5.87 24.93
CA ARG A 484 25.70 5.67 26.39
C ARG A 484 25.56 4.21 26.78
N VAL A 485 24.67 3.48 26.09
CA VAL A 485 24.46 2.04 26.31
C VAL A 485 25.70 1.28 25.87
N MET A 486 26.26 1.62 24.73
CA MET A 486 27.48 0.99 24.22
C MET A 486 28.69 1.24 25.11
N LYS A 487 28.92 2.50 25.54
CA LYS A 487 29.99 2.85 26.48
C LYS A 487 29.84 2.17 27.87
N MET A 488 28.60 1.94 28.32
CA MET A 488 28.34 1.20 29.54
C MET A 488 28.71 -0.28 29.38
N ILE A 489 28.40 -0.87 28.25
CA ILE A 489 28.68 -2.28 27.94
C ILE A 489 30.18 -2.49 27.77
N ASP A 490 30.85 -1.60 27.01
CA ASP A 490 32.30 -1.64 26.85
C ASP A 490 33.05 -1.59 28.20
N ARG A 491 32.51 -0.81 29.16
CA ARG A 491 33.06 -0.76 30.53
C ARG A 491 32.87 -2.03 31.36
N LEU A 492 31.90 -2.86 31.03
CA LEU A 492 31.64 -4.14 31.68
C LEU A 492 32.60 -5.26 31.25
N GLY A 493 33.38 -5.03 30.16
CA GLY A 493 34.48 -5.89 29.71
C GLY A 493 34.05 -7.34 29.47
N LEU A 494 33.10 -7.57 28.56
CA LEU A 494 32.61 -8.91 28.21
C LEU A 494 33.68 -9.75 27.51
N GLU A 495 34.05 -10.87 28.09
CA GLU A 495 34.84 -11.89 27.41
C GLU A 495 33.96 -12.78 26.50
N GLU A 496 34.58 -13.47 25.55
CA GLU A 496 33.88 -14.38 24.65
C GLU A 496 33.26 -15.54 25.45
N GLY A 497 31.93 -15.70 25.37
CA GLY A 497 31.15 -16.69 26.08
C GLY A 497 30.47 -16.19 27.37
N GLU A 498 30.75 -14.99 27.84
CA GLU A 498 30.05 -14.36 28.98
C GLU A 498 28.71 -13.76 28.56
N MET A 499 27.73 -13.81 29.49
CA MET A 499 26.44 -13.15 29.33
C MET A 499 26.25 -12.04 30.35
N ILE A 500 25.57 -10.98 29.93
CA ILE A 500 25.06 -9.95 30.86
C ILE A 500 23.58 -10.20 31.10
N GLU A 501 23.23 -10.35 32.38
CA GLU A 501 21.84 -10.35 32.84
C GLU A 501 21.67 -9.23 33.86
N SER A 502 21.01 -8.14 33.43
CA SER A 502 20.84 -6.96 34.30
C SER A 502 19.56 -6.22 33.94
N GLY A 503 18.76 -5.88 34.92
CA GLY A 503 17.57 -5.05 34.74
C GLY A 503 17.87 -3.65 34.17
N MET A 504 19.11 -3.13 34.32
CA MET A 504 19.53 -1.88 33.69
C MET A 504 19.69 -2.04 32.17
N VAL A 505 20.26 -3.14 31.71
CA VAL A 505 20.43 -3.43 30.29
C VAL A 505 19.07 -3.68 29.64
N THR A 506 18.18 -4.46 30.28
CA THR A 506 16.80 -4.67 29.80
C THR A 506 16.05 -3.35 29.59
N ARG A 507 16.13 -2.41 30.58
CA ARG A 507 15.52 -1.06 30.44
C ARG A 507 16.16 -0.25 29.31
N ALA A 508 17.46 -0.39 29.08
CA ALA A 508 18.13 0.30 27.98
C ALA A 508 17.64 -0.20 26.62
N ILE A 509 17.40 -1.50 26.49
CA ILE A 509 16.81 -2.12 25.28
C ILE A 509 15.37 -1.65 25.09
N GLU A 510 14.55 -1.61 26.14
CA GLU A 510 13.18 -1.08 26.09
C GLU A 510 13.13 0.38 25.65
N ASN A 511 14.10 1.22 26.08
CA ASN A 511 14.22 2.59 25.61
C ASN A 511 14.64 2.69 24.13
N ALA A 512 15.43 1.74 23.64
CA ALA A 512 15.74 1.65 22.21
C ALA A 512 14.48 1.30 21.41
N GLN A 513 13.70 0.31 21.84
CA GLN A 513 12.41 -0.03 21.24
C GLN A 513 11.45 1.16 21.21
N LYS A 514 11.34 1.91 22.32
CA LYS A 514 10.49 3.11 22.36
C LYS A 514 10.85 4.13 21.27
N ARG A 515 12.14 4.34 21.02
CA ARG A 515 12.57 5.23 19.91
C ARG A 515 12.19 4.69 18.53
N VAL A 516 12.27 3.36 18.36
CA VAL A 516 11.81 2.73 17.11
C VAL A 516 10.31 2.92 16.94
N GLU A 517 9.52 2.71 18.00
CA GLU A 517 8.08 2.94 18.01
C GLU A 517 7.74 4.39 17.66
N GLU A 518 8.43 5.37 18.27
CA GLU A 518 8.26 6.80 17.96
C GLU A 518 8.63 7.13 16.50
N ASN A 519 9.72 6.57 15.97
CA ASN A 519 10.10 6.72 14.57
C ASN A 519 9.06 6.11 13.63
N ASN A 520 8.61 4.90 13.93
CA ASN A 520 7.59 4.20 13.15
C ASN A 520 6.24 4.94 13.18
N PHE A 521 5.87 5.51 14.33
CA PHE A 521 4.70 6.39 14.43
C PHE A 521 4.86 7.62 13.55
N GLY A 522 6.03 8.26 13.55
CA GLY A 522 6.34 9.38 12.66
C GLY A 522 6.16 9.04 11.18
N ILE A 523 6.63 7.86 10.76
CA ILE A 523 6.46 7.36 9.39
C ILE A 523 4.97 7.15 9.06
N ARG A 524 4.20 6.49 9.94
CA ARG A 524 2.75 6.28 9.74
C ARG A 524 1.98 7.60 9.70
N LYS A 525 2.31 8.55 10.57
CA LYS A 525 1.72 9.88 10.59
C LYS A 525 1.99 10.64 9.29
N ARG A 526 3.23 10.59 8.81
CA ARG A 526 3.60 11.23 7.55
C ARG A 526 2.86 10.61 6.35
N LEU A 527 2.75 9.28 6.33
CA LEU A 527 1.94 8.57 5.31
C LEU A 527 0.49 9.06 5.31
N LEU A 528 -0.10 9.19 6.50
CA LEU A 528 -1.47 9.68 6.67
C LEU A 528 -1.61 11.14 6.21
N GLU A 529 -0.64 12.02 6.51
CA GLU A 529 -0.66 13.43 6.10
C GLU A 529 -0.68 13.59 4.57
N TYR A 530 0.03 12.72 3.85
CA TYR A 530 -0.05 12.66 2.38
C TYR A 530 -1.40 12.11 1.91
N ASP A 531 -1.90 11.03 2.53
CA ASP A 531 -3.18 10.45 2.14
C ASP A 531 -4.39 11.33 2.51
N ASP A 532 -4.31 12.16 3.54
CA ASP A 532 -5.36 13.11 3.91
C ASP A 532 -5.64 14.12 2.79
N VAL A 533 -4.62 14.51 2.02
CA VAL A 533 -4.78 15.36 0.84
C VAL A 533 -5.59 14.61 -0.22
N MET A 534 -5.15 13.41 -0.56
CA MET A 534 -5.84 12.55 -1.53
C MET A 534 -7.24 12.15 -1.04
N ASN A 535 -7.44 11.99 0.27
CA ASN A 535 -8.72 11.59 0.85
C ASN A 535 -9.82 12.65 0.64
N LYS A 536 -9.48 13.93 0.66
CA LYS A 536 -10.41 15.02 0.32
C LYS A 536 -10.85 14.92 -1.14
N GLN A 537 -9.91 14.72 -2.04
CA GLN A 537 -10.17 14.54 -3.48
C GLN A 537 -11.00 13.28 -3.74
N ARG A 538 -10.63 12.17 -3.10
CA ARG A 538 -11.36 10.89 -3.16
C ARG A 538 -12.81 11.07 -2.73
N THR A 539 -13.05 11.70 -1.60
CA THR A 539 -14.41 11.93 -1.07
C THR A 539 -15.28 12.70 -2.07
N TYR A 540 -14.72 13.74 -2.69
CA TYR A 540 -15.41 14.54 -3.69
C TYR A 540 -15.77 13.72 -4.95
N ILE A 541 -14.80 13.01 -5.52
CA ILE A 541 -15.00 12.20 -6.73
C ILE A 541 -15.94 11.02 -6.46
N TYR A 542 -15.78 10.35 -5.31
CA TYR A 542 -16.63 9.21 -4.97
C TYR A 542 -18.08 9.63 -4.67
N ALA A 543 -18.32 10.82 -4.16
CA ALA A 543 -19.66 11.36 -4.03
C ALA A 543 -20.33 11.54 -5.40
N ARG A 544 -19.64 12.18 -6.37
CA ARG A 544 -20.14 12.29 -7.76
C ARG A 544 -20.37 10.93 -8.41
N ARG A 545 -19.41 10.02 -8.23
CA ARG A 545 -19.51 8.65 -8.75
C ARG A 545 -20.72 7.90 -8.17
N HIS A 546 -20.97 8.08 -6.89
CA HIS A 546 -22.13 7.47 -6.20
C HIS A 546 -23.46 8.02 -6.72
N HIS A 547 -23.58 9.35 -6.91
CA HIS A 547 -24.75 9.96 -7.55
C HIS A 547 -25.02 9.37 -8.93
N ALA A 548 -23.96 9.25 -9.75
CA ALA A 548 -24.04 8.64 -11.06
C ALA A 548 -24.47 7.17 -10.98
N LEU A 549 -23.90 6.38 -10.06
CA LEU A 549 -24.18 4.95 -9.93
C LEU A 549 -25.63 4.67 -9.53
N ILE A 550 -26.17 5.45 -8.57
CA ILE A 550 -27.56 5.30 -8.11
C ILE A 550 -28.54 5.94 -9.09
N GLY A 551 -28.06 6.86 -9.93
CA GLY A 551 -28.90 7.62 -10.90
C GLY A 551 -29.63 8.79 -10.28
N GLU A 552 -29.20 9.25 -9.09
CA GLU A 552 -29.65 10.44 -8.41
C GLU A 552 -28.80 11.65 -8.82
N ARG A 553 -29.40 12.83 -8.93
CA ARG A 553 -28.73 14.12 -9.19
C ARG A 553 -27.86 14.19 -10.47
N VAL A 554 -27.91 13.19 -11.35
CA VAL A 554 -27.08 13.16 -12.58
C VAL A 554 -27.31 14.42 -13.42
N GLY A 555 -28.55 14.87 -13.56
CA GLY A 555 -28.88 16.09 -14.30
C GLY A 555 -28.23 17.34 -13.70
N ILE A 556 -28.28 17.48 -12.37
CA ILE A 556 -27.67 18.62 -11.65
C ILE A 556 -26.15 18.58 -11.77
N ASP A 557 -25.54 17.41 -11.63
CA ASP A 557 -24.09 17.27 -11.75
C ASP A 557 -23.63 17.63 -13.18
N LEU A 558 -24.37 17.21 -14.20
CA LEU A 558 -24.07 17.55 -15.60
C LEU A 558 -24.26 19.05 -15.88
N GLU A 559 -25.27 19.68 -15.29
CA GLU A 559 -25.51 21.10 -15.46
C GLU A 559 -24.40 21.94 -14.83
N ASN A 560 -23.96 21.59 -13.63
CA ASN A 560 -22.80 22.23 -12.99
C ASN A 560 -21.52 22.02 -13.82
N MET A 561 -21.30 20.81 -14.36
CA MET A 561 -20.14 20.53 -15.22
C MET A 561 -20.17 21.36 -16.51
N LEU A 562 -21.37 21.55 -17.10
CA LEU A 562 -21.53 22.38 -18.28
C LEU A 562 -21.20 23.85 -17.96
N TRP A 563 -21.73 24.38 -16.87
CA TRP A 563 -21.44 25.74 -16.42
C TRP A 563 -19.94 25.94 -16.21
N ASP A 564 -19.27 25.05 -15.48
CA ASP A 564 -17.83 25.11 -15.22
C ASP A 564 -17.02 25.17 -16.52
N VAL A 565 -17.38 24.35 -17.54
CA VAL A 565 -16.67 24.33 -18.83
C VAL A 565 -16.86 25.64 -19.58
N VAL A 566 -18.08 26.15 -19.63
CA VAL A 566 -18.40 27.41 -20.34
C VAL A 566 -17.72 28.58 -19.67
N GLU A 567 -17.78 28.66 -18.34
CA GLU A 567 -17.10 29.69 -17.57
C GLU A 567 -15.58 29.69 -17.78
N ASN A 568 -14.96 28.52 -17.74
CA ASN A 568 -13.53 28.37 -18.00
C ASN A 568 -13.13 28.82 -19.43
N LEU A 569 -13.95 28.43 -20.43
CA LEU A 569 -13.68 28.83 -21.82
C LEU A 569 -13.80 30.33 -21.99
N VAL A 570 -14.89 30.96 -21.53
CA VAL A 570 -15.10 32.40 -21.65
C VAL A 570 -14.04 33.21 -20.91
N ASN A 571 -13.58 32.72 -19.74
CA ASN A 571 -12.52 33.38 -18.98
C ASN A 571 -11.13 33.20 -19.59
N THR A 572 -10.92 32.12 -20.37
CA THR A 572 -9.65 31.86 -21.08
C THR A 572 -9.57 32.69 -22.35
N TYR A 573 -10.68 32.89 -23.05
CA TYR A 573 -10.82 33.60 -24.31
C TYR A 573 -11.64 34.87 -24.12
N ASP A 574 -11.18 35.78 -23.26
CA ASP A 574 -11.96 36.97 -22.84
C ASP A 574 -11.73 38.21 -23.73
N GLN A 575 -10.65 38.23 -24.52
CA GLN A 575 -10.32 39.38 -25.36
C GLN A 575 -11.18 39.41 -26.64
N PRO A 576 -11.50 40.62 -27.18
CA PRO A 576 -12.25 40.74 -28.43
C PRO A 576 -11.61 40.00 -29.61
N THR A 577 -10.31 39.79 -29.59
CA THR A 577 -9.55 39.06 -30.65
C THR A 577 -9.67 37.57 -30.56
N ASP A 578 -10.23 37.01 -29.51
CA ASP A 578 -10.25 35.59 -29.22
C ASP A 578 -11.56 34.91 -29.75
N TYR A 579 -12.39 35.63 -30.50
CA TYR A 579 -13.67 35.14 -31.02
C TYR A 579 -13.53 33.85 -31.82
N ASP A 580 -12.57 33.82 -32.74
CA ASP A 580 -12.34 32.64 -33.59
C ASP A 580 -11.82 31.45 -32.79
N ASP A 581 -10.92 31.67 -31.85
CA ASP A 581 -10.37 30.64 -30.96
C ASP A 581 -11.46 30.04 -30.05
N LEU A 582 -12.30 30.89 -29.43
CA LEU A 582 -13.45 30.44 -28.65
C LEU A 582 -14.46 29.68 -29.49
N SER A 583 -14.75 30.15 -30.73
CA SER A 583 -15.64 29.49 -31.67
C SER A 583 -15.13 28.09 -32.05
N MET A 584 -13.83 27.94 -32.29
CA MET A 584 -13.21 26.64 -32.54
C MET A 584 -13.31 25.68 -31.38
N GLU A 585 -13.07 26.16 -30.13
CA GLU A 585 -13.19 25.32 -28.94
C GLU A 585 -14.65 24.91 -28.68
N LEU A 586 -15.65 25.80 -28.91
CA LEU A 586 -17.06 25.43 -28.81
C LEU A 586 -17.46 24.36 -29.87
N MET A 587 -16.96 24.47 -31.09
CA MET A 587 -17.17 23.47 -32.13
C MET A 587 -16.51 22.13 -31.76
N LYS A 588 -15.30 22.17 -31.20
CA LYS A 588 -14.51 20.98 -30.81
C LYS A 588 -15.13 20.25 -29.61
N ILE A 589 -15.58 20.97 -28.59
CA ILE A 589 -16.11 20.35 -27.36
C ILE A 589 -17.60 20.02 -27.52
N PHE A 590 -18.42 21.00 -27.98
CA PHE A 590 -19.89 20.92 -27.94
C PHE A 590 -20.53 20.65 -29.30
N THR A 591 -19.75 20.74 -30.40
CA THR A 591 -20.27 20.61 -31.78
C THR A 591 -21.36 21.64 -32.09
N ILE A 592 -21.23 22.84 -31.57
CA ILE A 592 -22.12 23.98 -31.86
C ILE A 592 -21.36 25.14 -32.50
N GLU A 593 -22.04 25.95 -33.29
CA GLU A 593 -21.53 27.23 -33.76
C GLU A 593 -21.70 28.30 -32.67
N MET A 594 -20.89 29.35 -32.74
CA MET A 594 -21.04 30.48 -31.85
C MET A 594 -22.45 31.09 -31.95
N PRO A 595 -23.17 31.30 -30.82
CA PRO A 595 -24.57 31.76 -30.87
C PRO A 595 -24.73 33.26 -31.16
N PHE A 596 -23.66 34.01 -31.38
CA PHE A 596 -23.65 35.43 -31.70
C PHE A 596 -22.40 35.79 -32.53
N ASP A 597 -22.47 36.93 -33.23
CA ASP A 597 -21.39 37.40 -34.12
C ASP A 597 -20.24 38.11 -33.31
N GLU A 598 -19.12 38.37 -33.99
CA GLU A 598 -17.91 38.99 -33.40
C GLU A 598 -18.21 40.40 -32.81
N ALA A 599 -19.08 41.18 -33.46
CA ALA A 599 -19.44 42.52 -32.99
C ALA A 599 -20.22 42.44 -31.66
N THR A 600 -21.14 41.46 -31.56
CA THR A 600 -21.87 41.19 -30.32
C THR A 600 -20.94 40.65 -29.24
N PHE A 601 -20.01 39.73 -29.59
CA PHE A 601 -19.02 39.23 -28.65
C PHE A 601 -18.21 40.36 -28.01
N ALA A 602 -17.72 41.34 -28.80
CA ALA A 602 -16.96 42.46 -28.27
C ALA A 602 -17.75 43.38 -27.33
N SER A 603 -19.11 43.40 -27.46
CA SER A 603 -19.98 44.29 -26.70
C SER A 603 -20.55 43.65 -25.42
N LEU A 604 -20.55 42.33 -25.31
CA LEU A 604 -21.14 41.59 -24.19
C LEU A 604 -20.17 41.50 -23.00
N SER A 605 -20.73 41.51 -21.79
CA SER A 605 -19.99 41.13 -20.57
C SER A 605 -19.69 39.64 -20.58
N ASN A 606 -18.66 39.20 -19.82
CA ASN A 606 -18.36 37.78 -19.66
C ASN A 606 -19.56 36.99 -19.10
N GLU A 607 -20.32 37.55 -18.15
CA GLU A 607 -21.53 36.91 -17.62
C GLU A 607 -22.61 36.69 -18.70
N ASP A 608 -22.81 37.69 -19.57
CA ASP A 608 -23.78 37.57 -20.66
C ASP A 608 -23.32 36.56 -21.73
N ARG A 609 -22.00 36.52 -22.01
CA ARG A 609 -21.40 35.54 -22.91
C ARG A 609 -21.63 34.13 -22.37
N ILE A 610 -21.27 33.88 -21.06
CA ILE A 610 -21.49 32.61 -20.39
C ILE A 610 -22.94 32.17 -20.48
N THR A 611 -23.87 33.06 -20.12
CA THR A 611 -25.31 32.74 -20.11
C THR A 611 -25.80 32.35 -21.49
N ARG A 612 -25.51 33.10 -22.55
CA ARG A 612 -25.96 32.82 -23.91
C ARG A 612 -25.34 31.56 -24.50
N ILE A 613 -24.06 31.32 -24.26
CA ILE A 613 -23.37 30.10 -24.71
C ILE A 613 -23.97 28.89 -23.97
N HIS A 614 -24.18 29.01 -22.65
CA HIS A 614 -24.78 27.97 -21.85
C HIS A 614 -26.19 27.59 -22.32
N GLU A 615 -27.04 28.58 -22.61
CA GLU A 615 -28.40 28.37 -23.16
C GLU A 615 -28.34 27.64 -24.51
N ALA A 616 -27.46 28.08 -25.44
CA ALA A 616 -27.29 27.43 -26.73
C ALA A 616 -26.84 25.98 -26.66
N ILE A 617 -25.91 25.67 -25.72
CA ILE A 617 -25.44 24.29 -25.50
C ILE A 617 -26.53 23.44 -24.86
N THR A 618 -27.31 23.99 -23.91
CA THR A 618 -28.41 23.28 -23.26
C THR A 618 -29.48 22.90 -24.30
N GLU A 619 -29.91 23.82 -25.16
CA GLU A 619 -30.82 23.51 -26.27
C GLU A 619 -30.25 22.43 -27.21
N ALA A 620 -28.97 22.53 -27.58
CA ALA A 620 -28.33 21.54 -28.45
C ALA A 620 -28.30 20.15 -27.78
N ARG A 621 -28.02 20.08 -26.45
CA ARG A 621 -28.06 18.84 -25.67
C ARG A 621 -29.46 18.23 -25.62
N GLU A 622 -30.49 19.03 -25.40
CA GLU A 622 -31.88 18.55 -25.44
C GLU A 622 -32.26 18.00 -26.80
N ARG A 623 -31.99 18.75 -27.87
CA ARG A 623 -32.20 18.27 -29.25
C ARG A 623 -31.49 16.94 -29.53
N ARG A 624 -30.24 16.75 -29.04
CA ARG A 624 -29.48 15.49 -29.17
C ARG A 624 -30.16 14.36 -28.39
N SER A 625 -30.61 14.63 -27.18
CA SER A 625 -31.35 13.68 -26.35
C SER A 625 -32.64 13.19 -27.00
N GLU A 626 -33.41 14.12 -27.60
CA GLU A 626 -34.62 13.84 -28.37
C GLU A 626 -34.33 13.01 -29.62
N GLN A 627 -33.23 13.30 -30.34
CA GLN A 627 -32.80 12.51 -31.50
C GLN A 627 -32.49 11.05 -31.14
N ILE A 628 -31.76 10.82 -30.02
CA ILE A 628 -31.50 9.46 -29.52
C ILE A 628 -32.81 8.73 -29.20
N ALA A 629 -33.71 9.39 -28.50
CA ALA A 629 -35.03 8.83 -28.17
C ALA A 629 -35.88 8.54 -29.40
N ALA A 630 -35.92 9.48 -30.37
CA ALA A 630 -36.68 9.31 -31.58
C ALA A 630 -36.18 8.15 -32.48
N VAL A 631 -34.87 7.94 -32.54
CA VAL A 631 -34.29 6.80 -33.32
C VAL A 631 -34.54 5.46 -32.60
N ALA A 632 -34.53 5.43 -31.24
CA ALA A 632 -34.77 4.21 -30.46
C ALA A 632 -36.26 3.79 -30.45
N MET A 633 -37.18 4.75 -30.38
CA MET A 633 -38.60 4.51 -30.11
C MET A 633 -39.28 3.57 -31.08
N PRO A 634 -39.12 3.67 -32.43
CA PRO A 634 -39.76 2.74 -33.38
C PRO A 634 -39.35 1.28 -33.14
N VAL A 635 -38.10 1.04 -32.80
CA VAL A 635 -37.55 -0.31 -32.57
C VAL A 635 -38.10 -0.87 -31.22
N ILE A 636 -38.11 -0.07 -30.16
CA ILE A 636 -38.63 -0.44 -28.85
C ILE A 636 -40.15 -0.76 -28.95
N LYS A 637 -40.86 0.08 -29.67
CA LYS A 637 -42.32 -0.10 -29.90
C LYS A 637 -42.60 -1.42 -30.61
N ASP A 638 -41.89 -1.72 -31.73
CA ASP A 638 -42.04 -3.00 -32.44
C ASP A 638 -41.76 -4.20 -31.51
N TRP A 639 -40.72 -4.12 -30.71
CA TRP A 639 -40.35 -5.21 -29.84
C TRP A 639 -41.38 -5.45 -28.74
N VAL A 640 -41.97 -4.41 -28.14
CA VAL A 640 -42.98 -4.51 -27.08
C VAL A 640 -44.33 -4.94 -27.65
N GLU A 641 -44.87 -4.23 -28.68
CA GLU A 641 -46.20 -4.43 -29.18
C GLU A 641 -46.33 -5.67 -30.09
N ASN A 642 -45.33 -5.92 -30.94
CA ASN A 642 -45.43 -6.99 -31.94
C ASN A 642 -44.75 -8.28 -31.50
N ARG A 643 -43.68 -8.22 -30.70
CA ARG A 643 -42.91 -9.40 -30.30
C ARG A 643 -43.06 -9.76 -28.81
N GLY A 644 -43.77 -8.95 -28.02
CA GLY A 644 -43.98 -9.21 -26.58
C GLY A 644 -42.68 -9.28 -25.78
N ALA A 645 -41.61 -8.59 -26.19
CA ALA A 645 -40.30 -8.61 -25.56
C ALA A 645 -40.38 -8.02 -24.16
N GLN A 646 -39.74 -8.68 -23.18
CA GLN A 646 -39.63 -8.25 -21.81
C GLN A 646 -38.20 -8.36 -21.32
N GLY A 647 -37.86 -7.56 -20.30
CA GLY A 647 -36.53 -7.62 -19.65
C GLY A 647 -35.55 -6.56 -20.15
N LYS A 648 -34.25 -6.84 -19.96
CA LYS A 648 -33.19 -5.87 -20.26
C LYS A 648 -32.74 -5.97 -21.71
N ILE A 649 -32.54 -4.83 -22.34
CA ILE A 649 -31.98 -4.70 -23.69
C ILE A 649 -30.68 -3.88 -23.65
N ALA A 650 -29.81 -4.06 -24.63
CA ALA A 650 -28.60 -3.29 -24.81
C ALA A 650 -28.73 -2.42 -26.08
N VAL A 651 -28.69 -1.11 -25.93
CA VAL A 651 -28.74 -0.15 -27.02
C VAL A 651 -27.32 0.35 -27.29
N PRO A 652 -26.75 0.13 -28.50
CA PRO A 652 -25.42 0.61 -28.82
C PRO A 652 -25.45 2.13 -29.13
N ILE A 653 -24.79 2.92 -28.29
CA ILE A 653 -24.61 4.37 -28.46
C ILE A 653 -23.10 4.65 -28.61
N THR A 654 -22.75 5.52 -29.57
CA THR A 654 -21.35 5.92 -29.83
C THR A 654 -21.13 7.40 -29.52
N ASP A 655 -19.95 7.74 -29.04
CA ASP A 655 -19.44 9.11 -28.91
C ASP A 655 -18.60 9.55 -30.12
N GLY A 656 -18.63 8.76 -31.21
CA GLY A 656 -17.82 8.96 -32.41
C GLY A 656 -16.44 8.27 -32.34
N LYS A 657 -15.97 7.84 -31.15
CA LYS A 657 -14.71 7.12 -30.98
C LYS A 657 -14.92 5.72 -30.40
N ARG A 658 -15.89 5.55 -29.52
CA ARG A 658 -16.17 4.29 -28.80
C ARG A 658 -17.63 3.95 -28.94
N ILE A 659 -17.96 2.65 -28.81
CA ILE A 659 -19.35 2.16 -28.79
C ILE A 659 -19.63 1.66 -27.37
N PHE A 660 -20.71 2.14 -26.77
CA PHE A 660 -21.18 1.78 -25.45
C PHE A 660 -22.51 1.01 -25.55
N ASN A 661 -22.58 -0.13 -24.93
CA ASN A 661 -23.82 -0.90 -24.84
C ASN A 661 -24.60 -0.44 -23.61
N ILE A 662 -25.60 0.40 -23.83
CA ILE A 662 -26.43 0.95 -22.77
C ILE A 662 -27.53 -0.04 -22.42
N VAL A 663 -27.47 -0.57 -21.20
CA VAL A 663 -28.44 -1.56 -20.71
C VAL A 663 -29.59 -0.86 -20.02
N CYS A 664 -30.80 -1.09 -20.53
CA CYS A 664 -32.04 -0.54 -19.94
C CYS A 664 -33.17 -1.59 -19.95
N ASP A 665 -34.20 -1.38 -19.11
CA ASP A 665 -35.40 -2.19 -19.14
C ASP A 665 -36.28 -1.76 -20.32
N ILE A 666 -36.73 -2.73 -21.14
CA ILE A 666 -37.50 -2.43 -22.38
C ILE A 666 -38.86 -1.83 -22.06
N ASN A 667 -39.53 -2.27 -20.99
CA ASN A 667 -40.84 -1.75 -20.61
C ASN A 667 -40.74 -0.33 -20.07
N GLU A 668 -39.65 -0.04 -19.31
CA GLU A 668 -39.37 1.30 -18.85
C GLU A 668 -39.02 2.23 -20.02
N ALA A 669 -38.23 1.75 -20.98
CA ALA A 669 -37.89 2.50 -22.18
C ALA A 669 -39.16 2.84 -23.01
N TYR A 670 -40.06 1.87 -23.17
CA TYR A 670 -41.33 2.10 -23.84
C TYR A 670 -42.21 3.12 -23.10
N ARG A 671 -42.41 2.97 -21.78
CA ARG A 671 -43.19 3.85 -20.95
C ARG A 671 -42.70 5.30 -20.91
N THR A 672 -41.38 5.47 -20.93
CA THR A 672 -40.72 6.79 -20.85
C THR A 672 -40.41 7.40 -22.22
N GLU A 673 -40.95 6.86 -23.32
CA GLU A 673 -40.63 7.29 -24.67
C GLU A 673 -39.12 7.35 -24.93
N CYS A 674 -38.39 6.33 -24.46
CA CYS A 674 -36.93 6.17 -24.55
C CYS A 674 -36.09 7.20 -23.75
N LYS A 675 -36.71 8.07 -22.93
CA LYS A 675 -35.96 8.99 -22.06
C LYS A 675 -35.09 8.25 -21.02
N SER A 676 -35.50 7.06 -20.62
CA SER A 676 -34.68 6.20 -19.73
C SER A 676 -33.38 5.76 -20.38
N ILE A 677 -33.33 5.53 -21.70
CA ILE A 677 -32.12 5.22 -22.46
C ILE A 677 -31.14 6.39 -22.40
N VAL A 678 -31.62 7.61 -22.61
CA VAL A 678 -30.81 8.83 -22.50
C VAL A 678 -30.27 9.02 -21.08
N LYS A 679 -31.09 8.78 -20.05
CA LYS A 679 -30.65 8.84 -18.66
C LYS A 679 -29.53 7.81 -18.36
N GLU A 680 -29.68 6.58 -18.81
CA GLU A 680 -28.64 5.54 -18.64
C GLU A 680 -27.38 5.84 -19.49
N TRP A 681 -27.52 6.50 -20.64
CA TRP A 681 -26.40 7.01 -21.43
C TRP A 681 -25.60 8.07 -20.63
N HIS A 682 -26.29 9.09 -20.10
CA HIS A 682 -25.67 10.13 -19.27
C HIS A 682 -24.91 9.54 -18.07
N LYS A 683 -25.55 8.63 -17.36
CA LYS A 683 -24.97 7.89 -16.25
C LYS A 683 -23.73 7.10 -16.64
N THR A 684 -23.80 6.38 -17.75
CA THR A 684 -22.69 5.52 -18.23
C THR A 684 -21.48 6.34 -18.61
N ILE A 685 -21.68 7.44 -19.36
CA ILE A 685 -20.58 8.33 -19.76
C ILE A 685 -19.92 8.94 -18.52
N LEU A 686 -20.69 9.46 -17.59
CA LEU A 686 -20.15 10.06 -16.36
C LEU A 686 -19.34 9.04 -15.55
N LEU A 687 -19.84 7.81 -15.36
CA LEU A 687 -19.11 6.75 -14.65
C LEU A 687 -17.81 6.36 -15.35
N VAL A 688 -17.85 6.14 -16.66
CA VAL A 688 -16.65 5.73 -17.42
C VAL A 688 -15.60 6.82 -17.40
N THR A 689 -15.99 8.08 -17.59
CA THR A 689 -15.05 9.21 -17.62
C THR A 689 -14.44 9.45 -16.23
N ILE A 690 -15.25 9.35 -15.15
CA ILE A 690 -14.72 9.42 -13.78
C ILE A 690 -13.70 8.29 -13.56
N ASP A 691 -14.03 7.05 -13.89
CA ASP A 691 -13.17 5.91 -13.62
C ASP A 691 -11.85 5.96 -14.42
N GLU A 692 -11.87 6.44 -15.66
CA GLU A 692 -10.67 6.62 -16.49
C GLU A 692 -9.75 7.70 -15.92
N LEU A 693 -10.28 8.90 -15.69
CA LEU A 693 -9.47 10.04 -15.25
C LEU A 693 -9.01 9.92 -13.81
N TRP A 694 -9.82 9.30 -12.95
CA TRP A 694 -9.40 9.06 -11.57
C TRP A 694 -8.21 8.09 -11.48
N LYS A 695 -8.18 7.05 -12.30
CA LYS A 695 -7.03 6.14 -12.39
C LYS A 695 -5.77 6.85 -12.88
N GLU A 696 -5.92 7.73 -13.86
CA GLU A 696 -4.81 8.52 -14.38
C GLU A 696 -4.29 9.49 -13.31
N HIS A 697 -5.19 10.17 -12.61
CA HIS A 697 -4.87 11.09 -11.53
C HIS A 697 -4.16 10.40 -10.36
N LEU A 698 -4.56 9.18 -9.97
CA LEU A 698 -3.85 8.42 -8.96
C LEU A 698 -2.39 8.16 -9.37
N ARG A 699 -2.13 7.87 -10.64
CA ARG A 699 -0.78 7.71 -11.16
C ARG A 699 0.01 9.03 -11.15
N GLU A 700 -0.62 10.13 -11.55
CA GLU A 700 -0.01 11.47 -11.50
C GLU A 700 0.36 11.86 -10.05
N LEU A 701 -0.51 11.57 -9.08
CA LEU A 701 -0.24 11.79 -7.66
C LEU A 701 0.90 10.92 -7.11
N ASP A 702 0.99 9.67 -7.53
CA ASP A 702 2.10 8.78 -7.13
C ASP A 702 3.44 9.31 -7.69
N GLN A 703 3.46 9.76 -8.93
CA GLN A 703 4.64 10.40 -9.54
C GLN A 703 5.02 11.71 -8.83
N LEU A 704 4.04 12.57 -8.54
CA LEU A 704 4.26 13.81 -7.79
C LEU A 704 4.85 13.51 -6.40
N ARG A 705 4.32 12.50 -5.70
CA ARG A 705 4.81 12.11 -4.39
C ARG A 705 6.28 11.70 -4.39
N GLN A 706 6.75 11.09 -5.47
CA GLN A 706 8.16 10.72 -5.64
C GLN A 706 9.01 11.97 -5.93
N SER A 707 8.57 12.83 -6.84
CA SER A 707 9.34 14.01 -7.26
C SER A 707 9.54 15.02 -6.13
N VAL A 708 8.51 15.25 -5.30
CA VAL A 708 8.60 16.23 -4.19
C VAL A 708 9.57 15.82 -3.07
N GLN A 709 10.00 14.55 -3.01
CA GLN A 709 11.03 14.15 -2.02
C GLN A 709 12.34 14.93 -2.21
N ASN A 710 12.68 15.28 -3.45
CA ASN A 710 13.88 16.03 -3.79
C ASN A 710 13.83 17.49 -3.30
N ALA A 711 12.65 18.04 -3.02
CA ALA A 711 12.50 19.38 -2.48
C ALA A 711 13.17 19.60 -1.12
N SER A 712 13.46 18.52 -0.39
CA SER A 712 14.23 18.58 0.86
C SER A 712 15.64 19.13 0.64
N TYR A 713 16.24 18.94 -0.53
CA TYR A 713 17.56 19.53 -0.89
C TYR A 713 17.48 21.04 -1.03
N GLU A 714 16.31 21.59 -1.38
CA GLU A 714 16.06 23.03 -1.46
C GLU A 714 15.58 23.64 -0.13
N GLN A 715 15.63 22.90 0.97
CA GLN A 715 15.13 23.30 2.29
C GLN A 715 13.62 23.64 2.31
N LYS A 716 12.86 23.14 1.35
CA LYS A 716 11.41 23.25 1.30
C LYS A 716 10.74 22.02 1.93
N ASP A 717 9.60 22.20 2.58
CA ASP A 717 8.82 21.08 3.09
C ASP A 717 8.13 20.33 1.94
N PRO A 718 8.50 19.07 1.67
CA PRO A 718 7.89 18.28 0.59
C PRO A 718 6.37 18.14 0.71
N LEU A 719 5.83 18.11 1.93
CA LEU A 719 4.39 17.99 2.15
C LEU A 719 3.63 19.24 1.71
N VAL A 720 4.21 20.44 1.92
CA VAL A 720 3.60 21.71 1.50
C VAL A 720 3.55 21.78 -0.02
N ILE A 721 4.66 21.44 -0.69
CA ILE A 721 4.70 21.39 -2.15
C ILE A 721 3.70 20.36 -2.69
N TYR A 722 3.67 19.16 -2.10
CA TYR A 722 2.71 18.14 -2.48
C TYR A 722 1.26 18.64 -2.37
N LYS A 723 0.90 19.37 -1.31
CA LYS A 723 -0.45 19.94 -1.14
C LYS A 723 -0.81 20.92 -2.25
N VAL A 724 0.10 21.80 -2.64
CA VAL A 724 -0.12 22.79 -3.70
C VAL A 724 -0.23 22.13 -5.06
N GLU A 725 0.77 21.35 -5.42
CA GLU A 725 0.81 20.71 -6.73
C GLU A 725 -0.31 19.67 -6.93
N SER A 726 -0.66 18.90 -5.89
CA SER A 726 -1.78 17.97 -5.95
C SER A 726 -3.13 18.68 -6.11
N PHE A 727 -3.27 19.91 -5.62
CA PHE A 727 -4.47 20.71 -5.86
C PHE A 727 -4.57 21.11 -7.33
N HIS A 728 -3.48 21.60 -7.94
CA HIS A 728 -3.46 21.96 -9.36
C HIS A 728 -3.70 20.76 -10.28
N LEU A 729 -3.09 19.60 -9.96
CA LEU A 729 -3.35 18.36 -10.70
C LEU A 729 -4.83 17.94 -10.61
N PHE A 730 -5.44 18.09 -9.43
CA PHE A 730 -6.85 17.75 -9.23
C PHE A 730 -7.78 18.71 -9.98
N GLU A 731 -7.52 20.01 -9.94
CA GLU A 731 -8.25 21.02 -10.71
C GLU A 731 -8.15 20.74 -12.21
N GLY A 732 -6.96 20.46 -12.72
CA GLY A 732 -6.75 20.06 -14.10
C GLY A 732 -7.49 18.77 -14.49
N MET A 733 -7.54 17.78 -13.58
CA MET A 733 -8.31 16.56 -13.78
C MET A 733 -9.82 16.84 -13.81
N LEU A 734 -10.36 17.72 -12.95
CA LEU A 734 -11.77 18.09 -12.95
C LEU A 734 -12.16 18.80 -14.23
N ASN A 735 -11.34 19.72 -14.73
CA ASN A 735 -11.56 20.40 -16.00
C ASN A 735 -11.60 19.39 -17.16
N ARG A 736 -10.62 18.49 -17.24
CA ARG A 736 -10.60 17.38 -18.22
C ARG A 736 -11.84 16.47 -18.09
N LEU A 737 -12.31 16.21 -16.86
CA LEU A 737 -13.49 15.40 -16.59
C LEU A 737 -14.76 16.07 -17.17
N ASN A 738 -14.92 17.37 -16.89
CA ASN A 738 -16.06 18.13 -17.33
C ASN A 738 -16.08 18.22 -18.87
N GLU A 739 -14.98 18.61 -19.50
CA GLU A 739 -14.85 18.70 -20.97
C GLU A 739 -15.09 17.37 -21.67
N LYS A 740 -14.42 16.27 -21.24
CA LYS A 740 -14.59 14.96 -21.86
C LYS A 740 -16.00 14.43 -21.73
N THR A 741 -16.63 14.63 -20.55
CA THR A 741 -18.01 14.23 -20.31
C THR A 741 -18.95 14.98 -21.24
N MET A 742 -18.84 16.31 -21.31
CA MET A 742 -19.70 17.13 -22.16
C MET A 742 -19.49 16.79 -23.64
N SER A 743 -18.25 16.68 -24.11
CA SER A 743 -17.92 16.31 -25.48
C SER A 743 -18.51 14.95 -25.88
N ALA A 744 -18.44 13.95 -24.99
CA ALA A 744 -19.02 12.63 -25.28
C ALA A 744 -20.56 12.67 -25.33
N LEU A 745 -21.21 13.44 -24.46
CA LEU A 745 -22.67 13.58 -24.47
C LEU A 745 -23.17 14.32 -25.70
N MET A 746 -22.49 15.37 -26.14
CA MET A 746 -22.85 16.16 -27.30
C MET A 746 -22.67 15.41 -28.65
N ARG A 747 -21.77 14.41 -28.67
CA ARG A 747 -21.53 13.52 -29.84
C ARG A 747 -22.33 12.23 -29.82
N GLY A 748 -23.10 11.99 -28.76
CA GLY A 748 -23.88 10.78 -28.57
C GLY A 748 -24.85 10.51 -29.70
N GLN A 749 -24.77 9.31 -30.31
CA GLN A 749 -25.72 8.87 -31.32
C GLN A 749 -25.86 7.34 -31.29
N ILE A 750 -27.06 6.84 -31.68
CA ILE A 750 -27.28 5.40 -31.79
C ILE A 750 -26.41 4.86 -32.94
N PHE A 751 -25.64 3.82 -32.64
CA PHE A 751 -24.82 3.15 -33.64
C PHE A 751 -25.71 2.21 -34.49
N VAL A 752 -26.00 2.61 -35.72
CA VAL A 752 -26.71 1.80 -36.71
C VAL A 752 -25.67 1.11 -37.58
N GLN A 753 -25.61 -0.21 -37.57
CA GLN A 753 -24.78 -0.93 -38.52
C GLN A 753 -25.30 -0.66 -39.95
N PRO A 754 -24.46 -0.20 -40.90
CA PRO A 754 -24.87 -0.08 -42.26
C PRO A 754 -25.31 -1.46 -42.78
N PRO A 755 -26.41 -1.54 -43.56
CA PRO A 755 -26.86 -2.80 -44.12
C PRO A 755 -25.71 -3.44 -44.89
N ARG A 756 -25.38 -4.70 -44.60
CA ARG A 756 -24.42 -5.46 -45.39
C ARG A 756 -24.91 -5.44 -46.84
N GLN A 757 -24.23 -4.75 -47.73
CA GLN A 757 -24.43 -4.87 -49.14
C GLN A 757 -24.21 -6.34 -49.48
N GLN A 758 -25.30 -7.04 -49.83
CA GLN A 758 -25.21 -8.35 -50.48
C GLN A 758 -24.49 -8.10 -51.79
N ALA A 759 -23.32 -8.70 -51.95
CA ALA A 759 -22.65 -8.72 -53.24
C ALA A 759 -23.61 -9.34 -54.29
N PRO A 760 -23.75 -8.79 -55.50
CA PRO A 760 -24.59 -9.38 -56.55
C PRO A 760 -24.04 -10.76 -56.87
N ALA A 761 -24.96 -11.75 -56.86
CA ALA A 761 -24.69 -13.09 -57.35
C ALA A 761 -24.53 -13.02 -58.88
N ASP A 762 -23.30 -13.01 -59.36
CA ASP A 762 -23.04 -13.29 -60.78
C ASP A 762 -22.67 -14.77 -60.87
N GLY A 763 -23.53 -15.49 -61.55
CA GLY A 763 -23.41 -16.90 -61.82
C GLY A 763 -22.45 -17.20 -62.95
N THR A 764 -21.62 -18.23 -62.77
CA THR A 764 -21.35 -19.23 -63.84
C THR A 764 -20.68 -20.47 -63.23
N VAL A 765 -21.18 -21.57 -63.70
CA VAL A 765 -20.95 -22.96 -63.35
C VAL A 765 -19.54 -23.44 -63.65
N ALA A 766 -18.98 -24.32 -62.79
CA ALA A 766 -18.51 -25.66 -63.23
C ALA A 766 -17.83 -26.41 -62.02
N GLY A 767 -18.43 -27.51 -61.68
CA GLY A 767 -17.90 -28.83 -61.44
C GLY A 767 -16.86 -29.10 -60.39
N GLY A 768 -17.24 -29.84 -59.32
CA GLY A 768 -16.29 -30.48 -58.42
C GLY A 768 -16.91 -30.84 -57.08
N ALA A 769 -17.46 -32.05 -56.99
CA ALA A 769 -18.02 -32.58 -55.74
C ALA A 769 -16.98 -32.76 -54.65
N GLN A 770 -17.25 -32.23 -53.47
CA GLN A 770 -16.86 -32.84 -52.21
C GLN A 770 -17.74 -32.31 -51.10
N ASP A 771 -18.27 -33.26 -50.35
CA ASP A 771 -19.18 -33.09 -49.24
C ASP A 771 -18.67 -32.08 -48.19
N ASN A 772 -19.47 -31.07 -47.93
CA ASN A 772 -19.42 -30.38 -46.66
C ASN A 772 -20.85 -30.04 -46.21
N LYS A 773 -21.27 -30.64 -45.13
CA LYS A 773 -22.54 -30.41 -44.46
C LYS A 773 -22.69 -28.93 -44.15
N ALA A 774 -23.71 -28.33 -44.71
CA ALA A 774 -24.18 -26.98 -44.38
C ALA A 774 -24.62 -26.95 -42.92
N SER A 775 -23.86 -26.30 -42.08
CA SER A 775 -24.30 -25.83 -40.77
C SER A 775 -25.18 -24.59 -40.97
N GLN A 776 -26.41 -24.70 -40.48
CA GLN A 776 -27.36 -23.59 -40.37
C GLN A 776 -26.73 -22.43 -39.61
N PRO A 777 -27.05 -21.17 -39.90
CA PRO A 777 -26.57 -20.04 -39.10
C PRO A 777 -27.23 -20.09 -37.71
N GLU A 778 -26.47 -20.51 -36.70
CA GLU A 778 -26.86 -20.30 -35.32
C GLU A 778 -27.08 -18.80 -35.08
N VAL A 779 -28.30 -18.49 -34.66
CA VAL A 779 -28.60 -17.23 -34.01
C VAL A 779 -27.65 -17.11 -32.78
N LYS A 780 -26.66 -16.27 -32.88
CA LYS A 780 -25.81 -15.96 -31.71
C LYS A 780 -26.70 -15.41 -30.63
N GLN A 781 -27.02 -16.27 -29.68
CA GLN A 781 -27.48 -15.85 -28.37
C GLN A 781 -26.55 -14.76 -27.86
N ALA A 782 -27.14 -13.73 -27.27
CA ALA A 782 -26.40 -12.66 -26.57
C ALA A 782 -25.27 -13.30 -25.78
N MET A 783 -24.05 -12.79 -25.97
CA MET A 783 -22.90 -13.22 -25.16
C MET A 783 -23.33 -13.19 -23.70
N PRO A 784 -23.07 -14.26 -22.93
CA PRO A 784 -23.33 -14.23 -21.51
C PRO A 784 -22.66 -12.97 -20.95
N GLU A 785 -23.34 -12.27 -20.06
CA GLU A 785 -22.76 -11.21 -19.26
C GLU A 785 -21.33 -11.64 -18.90
N ARG A 786 -20.34 -10.88 -19.31
CA ARG A 786 -19.02 -11.02 -18.71
C ARG A 786 -19.24 -10.78 -17.23
N GLN A 787 -19.46 -11.83 -16.50
CA GLN A 787 -19.22 -11.81 -15.07
C GLN A 787 -17.82 -11.27 -14.96
N THR A 788 -17.71 -10.06 -14.47
CA THR A 788 -16.43 -9.47 -14.15
C THR A 788 -15.85 -10.42 -13.13
N ASP A 789 -14.87 -11.19 -13.54
CA ASP A 789 -14.24 -12.17 -12.70
C ASP A 789 -13.46 -11.40 -11.63
N TYR A 790 -14.14 -11.14 -10.52
CA TYR A 790 -13.56 -10.42 -9.37
C TYR A 790 -12.41 -11.20 -8.74
N THR A 791 -12.19 -12.47 -9.12
CA THR A 791 -11.01 -13.23 -8.69
C THR A 791 -9.71 -12.68 -9.32
N ARG A 792 -9.80 -11.86 -10.36
CA ARG A 792 -8.68 -11.12 -10.93
C ARG A 792 -8.30 -9.87 -10.13
N TYR A 793 -9.20 -9.38 -9.26
CA TYR A 793 -8.94 -8.27 -8.38
C TYR A 793 -8.52 -8.82 -7.02
N ARG A 794 -7.24 -8.73 -6.68
CA ARG A 794 -6.74 -9.18 -5.40
C ARG A 794 -6.90 -8.06 -4.39
N THR A 795 -7.68 -8.33 -3.35
CA THR A 795 -7.75 -7.47 -2.16
C THR A 795 -6.62 -7.84 -1.21
N SER A 796 -6.17 -6.88 -0.41
CA SER A 796 -5.07 -7.05 0.54
C SER A 796 -5.40 -7.89 1.79
N ARG A 797 -6.48 -8.67 1.77
CA ARG A 797 -6.89 -9.50 2.91
C ARG A 797 -7.27 -10.91 2.45
N ALA A 798 -6.60 -11.91 2.99
CA ALA A 798 -7.04 -13.30 2.87
C ALA A 798 -8.30 -13.49 3.74
N GLU A 799 -9.38 -13.98 3.15
CA GLU A 799 -10.50 -14.56 3.91
C GLU A 799 -10.02 -15.83 4.62
N ASN A 800 -10.40 -15.97 5.88
CA ASN A 800 -10.14 -17.18 6.64
C ASN A 800 -10.89 -18.37 6.01
N PRO A 801 -10.25 -19.47 5.59
CA PRO A 801 -10.93 -20.64 5.01
C PRO A 801 -11.48 -21.58 6.08
N GLY A 802 -12.07 -21.05 7.16
CA GLY A 802 -12.49 -21.86 8.32
C GLY A 802 -14.01 -21.97 8.56
N GLU A 803 -14.88 -21.22 7.87
CA GLU A 803 -16.30 -21.16 8.27
C GLU A 803 -17.32 -21.80 7.31
N ASP A 804 -16.93 -22.35 6.18
CA ASP A 804 -17.91 -22.88 5.19
C ASP A 804 -18.30 -24.36 5.32
N ASN A 805 -17.99 -25.04 6.43
CA ASN A 805 -18.36 -26.45 6.60
C ASN A 805 -19.41 -26.75 7.69
N ARG A 806 -20.26 -25.78 8.05
CA ARG A 806 -21.39 -26.04 8.96
C ARG A 806 -22.72 -25.45 8.50
N ARG A 807 -23.12 -25.67 7.26
CA ARG A 807 -24.51 -25.43 6.82
C ARG A 807 -24.96 -26.45 5.77
N ALA A 808 -25.13 -27.71 6.22
CA ALA A 808 -25.97 -28.67 5.55
C ALA A 808 -26.58 -29.59 6.60
N ALA A 809 -27.73 -29.23 7.11
CA ALA A 809 -28.83 -30.07 7.60
C ALA A 809 -29.67 -29.32 8.64
N SER A 810 -30.74 -28.70 8.19
CA SER A 810 -32.09 -28.88 8.76
C SER A 810 -33.06 -27.84 8.18
N ALA A 811 -34.10 -28.31 7.54
CA ALA A 811 -35.19 -27.58 7.00
C ALA A 811 -36.26 -27.26 8.10
N PRO A 812 -37.37 -26.58 7.79
CA PRO A 812 -37.78 -25.34 8.43
C PRO A 812 -38.96 -25.47 9.37
N GLN A 813 -39.09 -24.61 10.36
CA GLN A 813 -40.38 -24.34 11.00
C GLN A 813 -40.49 -22.92 11.54
N GLY A 814 -41.59 -22.25 11.16
CA GLY A 814 -42.27 -21.28 12.02
C GLY A 814 -41.93 -19.82 11.87
N HIS A 815 -42.73 -19.10 11.08
CA HIS A 815 -42.84 -17.66 11.07
C HIS A 815 -43.15 -17.08 12.46
N GLN A 816 -42.33 -16.20 12.98
CA GLN A 816 -42.67 -15.16 13.92
C GLN A 816 -42.25 -13.81 13.36
N ALA A 817 -43.20 -12.85 13.41
CA ALA A 817 -43.07 -11.50 12.91
C ALA A 817 -41.97 -10.72 13.66
N PRO A 818 -41.23 -9.79 12.98
CA PRO A 818 -40.19 -8.99 13.62
C PRO A 818 -40.79 -7.94 14.56
N PRO A 819 -40.14 -7.63 15.69
CA PRO A 819 -40.56 -6.54 16.58
C PRO A 819 -40.43 -5.19 15.90
N GLN A 820 -41.42 -4.34 16.10
CA GLN A 820 -41.46 -2.97 15.59
C GLN A 820 -40.35 -2.10 16.22
N PRO A 821 -39.73 -1.17 15.48
CA PRO A 821 -38.72 -0.29 16.02
C PRO A 821 -39.29 0.74 16.98
N THR A 822 -38.69 0.85 18.15
CA THR A 822 -38.99 1.89 19.14
C THR A 822 -38.46 3.24 18.63
N VAL A 823 -39.34 4.21 18.51
CA VAL A 823 -39.00 5.58 18.13
C VAL A 823 -38.25 6.24 19.29
N VAL A 824 -36.98 6.54 19.12
CA VAL A 824 -36.21 7.36 20.06
C VAL A 824 -36.44 8.83 19.69
N GLY A 825 -37.06 9.57 20.58
CA GLY A 825 -37.28 11.01 20.43
C GLY A 825 -35.97 11.81 20.41
N PRO A 826 -36.01 13.09 20.03
CA PRO A 826 -34.79 13.92 19.88
C PRO A 826 -34.04 14.03 21.21
N LYS A 827 -32.69 13.94 21.14
CA LYS A 827 -31.80 14.09 22.30
C LYS A 827 -31.91 15.52 22.86
N VAL A 828 -32.39 15.63 24.10
CA VAL A 828 -32.47 16.91 24.82
C VAL A 828 -31.11 17.20 25.46
N GLY A 829 -30.54 18.35 25.17
CA GLY A 829 -29.26 18.79 25.74
C GLY A 829 -29.38 19.09 27.26
N ARG A 830 -28.30 18.92 27.99
CA ARG A 830 -28.22 19.06 29.47
C ARG A 830 -28.72 20.42 29.95
N ASN A 831 -28.63 21.49 29.17
CA ASN A 831 -29.05 22.83 29.47
C ASN A 831 -30.40 23.28 28.84
N ASP A 832 -31.01 22.42 28.04
CA ASP A 832 -32.27 22.70 27.36
C ASP A 832 -33.47 22.62 28.32
N PRO A 833 -34.60 23.27 28.02
CA PRO A 833 -35.82 23.14 28.79
C PRO A 833 -36.29 21.69 28.86
N CYS A 834 -36.66 21.20 30.01
CA CYS A 834 -37.10 19.83 30.19
C CYS A 834 -38.40 19.57 29.42
N PRO A 835 -38.53 18.50 28.63
CA PRO A 835 -39.71 18.16 27.85
C PRO A 835 -40.99 17.94 28.66
N CYS A 836 -40.87 17.81 30.00
CA CYS A 836 -42.00 17.64 30.89
C CYS A 836 -42.84 18.91 31.13
N GLY A 837 -42.50 20.07 30.55
CA GLY A 837 -43.23 21.33 30.71
C GLY A 837 -42.99 22.06 32.02
N SER A 838 -42.05 21.61 32.90
CA SER A 838 -41.80 22.20 34.21
C SER A 838 -41.07 23.56 34.20
N GLY A 839 -40.65 24.06 33.04
CA GLY A 839 -39.88 25.29 32.90
C GLY A 839 -38.43 25.21 33.41
N LYS A 840 -38.00 24.08 33.98
CA LYS A 840 -36.62 23.84 34.48
C LYS A 840 -35.72 23.25 33.40
N LYS A 841 -34.40 23.58 33.48
CA LYS A 841 -33.40 22.93 32.58
C LYS A 841 -33.37 21.43 32.84
N TYR A 842 -33.13 20.62 31.77
CA TYR A 842 -33.16 19.17 31.82
C TYR A 842 -32.28 18.59 32.95
N LYS A 843 -31.07 19.13 33.16
CA LYS A 843 -30.17 18.75 34.27
C LYS A 843 -30.73 18.98 35.68
N ASN A 844 -31.67 19.86 35.83
CA ASN A 844 -32.31 20.20 37.12
C ASN A 844 -33.71 19.55 37.30
N CYS A 845 -34.11 18.70 36.34
CA CYS A 845 -35.41 18.01 36.36
C CYS A 845 -35.19 16.52 36.10
N HIS A 846 -35.52 16.00 34.92
CA HIS A 846 -35.41 14.58 34.58
C HIS A 846 -33.95 14.11 34.32
N GLY A 847 -33.02 15.02 34.06
CA GLY A 847 -31.58 14.75 33.94
C GLY A 847 -30.78 14.91 35.24
N LYS A 848 -31.44 14.92 36.44
CA LYS A 848 -30.80 15.05 37.73
C LYS A 848 -30.27 13.69 38.18
N GLY A 849 -29.06 13.34 37.73
CA GLY A 849 -28.42 12.07 38.02
C GLY A 849 -27.75 11.40 36.79
N LEU A 850 -27.80 12.06 35.62
CA LEU A 850 -27.06 11.67 34.41
C LEU A 850 -25.83 12.55 34.24
#